data_a35bbadd54b1bac48073aa0d06c9b0bb
#
_entry.id   a35bbadd54b1bac48073aa0d06c9b0bb
#
_cell.length_a   1.000
_cell.length_b   1.000
_cell.length_c   1.000
_cell.angle_alpha   90.00
_cell.angle_beta   90.00
_cell.angle_gamma   90.00
#
_symmetry.space_group_name_H-M   'P 1'
#
loop_
_entity.id
_entity.type
_entity.pdbx_description
1 polymer ?
#
loop_
_entity_poly.entity_id
_entity_poly.type
_entity_poly.pdbx_seq_one_letter_code
_entity_poly.pdbx_strand_id
1 'polypeptide(L)'
;MKKFLCIAFIALSQVLIAQDKGTVKGLLTDKEMSNEPLAFANVLIKGTAIGSTTDFDGLYSFKVPAGTHTVQFSFVGYKTIEKVFTIKAGETVTLNQLMSAEEGVGLDEVVVKSSTSKEKTSALILKQKKAVAITTTIGAQELSVKGVSDAEGAVTKTAGVSKGSKNVVVRGLGDRYNSTTLNGLPLPSEDPEYKNISLDFFGTGIIKNIEVNKVFTSELYGDVGGANINIASKELIKKSLLNVNASLGVNTQTVSKEFLTIDGTNRFGTQKASISVNDLSKYSFRNSFKPHSQDFQLNNSLSFAGGKKYDVGEDTFSFFIVGGFDGSYNYIDGNIKQTTSSGEIFQDQSFTKYEYNVSQILMANLQYKFEEGHNIAYNHLFIHNNKQSIGDYLGFNNPEQDGDLEFQRRQQTNNNELYVNQLIANYKFTERLDFKAKGSLNFIRGNEPDRRTNKYLFRDNYYSPETSSAGENERYFAKLEENDYAAKGKFSYKLKEDEEDVSTLEFGGDYRYTERLFSATIFNHDFSSRVAIDIENPDAVFSQSSIDNNIFELETGRGGASNPNAFVPFTYRGKRQIFAGFGNLVYQLGDNFIASVGGRFEKIQQRVTYNTNIAQSAIDGASNLDRTYVLPSFNLKYNFNENSILRIAGSQSYTFPQFKETAPFKYQDISFSSQGNPDLKPSDNYNLDAKYEYYMSSSELFTVTGFYKYIQNPISRSEIPSGGNTLTYLNVGDDASVYGIEIEARKNIYEIEDKDLKIMGGLNTSYLVSNVNLDANSVAQFTNTTSDLEGATPFLINADISINKKYNDNTFISSLVFNYFSERVYSVGTRGFANILEKGIPTLDLVSSYEFNENYRLKLKVTNLLNPNFQLSRAGFNGGDNVVLSNYKKGVNISLGFSYDF
;
A
#
# COMPACT_ATOMS: atom_id res chain seq x y z
N MET A 1 -51.17 37.97 -37.91
CA MET A 1 -51.94 36.80 -37.47
C MET A 1 -51.54 35.49 -38.15
N LYS A 2 -51.14 35.45 -39.43
CA LYS A 2 -50.76 34.14 -40.07
C LYS A 2 -49.45 33.51 -39.63
N LYS A 3 -48.48 34.25 -39.09
CA LYS A 3 -47.22 33.70 -38.57
C LYS A 3 -47.32 33.12 -37.12
N PHE A 4 -48.35 33.54 -36.33
CA PHE A 4 -48.63 33.00 -35.02
C PHE A 4 -49.36 31.66 -35.06
N LEU A 5 -50.17 31.41 -36.10
CA LEU A 5 -50.85 30.12 -36.28
C LEU A 5 -49.93 28.99 -36.69
N CYS A 6 -48.84 29.25 -37.46
CA CYS A 6 -47.87 28.24 -37.84
C CYS A 6 -46.98 27.81 -36.66
N ILE A 7 -46.67 28.72 -35.72
CA ILE A 7 -45.88 28.39 -34.52
C ILE A 7 -46.72 27.57 -33.53
N ALA A 8 -48.02 27.88 -33.41
CA ALA A 8 -48.97 27.11 -32.60
C ALA A 8 -49.22 25.70 -33.17
N PHE A 9 -49.17 25.50 -34.50
CA PHE A 9 -49.35 24.19 -35.13
C PHE A 9 -48.06 23.32 -35.01
N ILE A 10 -46.88 23.91 -35.04
CA ILE A 10 -45.60 23.22 -34.78
C ILE A 10 -45.45 22.86 -33.30
N ALA A 11 -45.95 23.70 -32.38
CA ALA A 11 -45.97 23.41 -30.96
C ALA A 11 -47.02 22.31 -30.59
N LEU A 12 -48.11 22.17 -31.33
CA LEU A 12 -49.08 21.11 -31.11
C LEU A 12 -48.68 19.76 -31.72
N SER A 13 -47.77 19.71 -32.68
CA SER A 13 -47.28 18.47 -33.29
C SER A 13 -46.15 17.79 -32.48
N GLN A 14 -45.67 18.42 -31.42
CA GLN A 14 -44.66 17.81 -30.51
C GLN A 14 -45.29 17.06 -29.32
N VAL A 15 -46.63 17.03 -29.19
CA VAL A 15 -47.34 16.42 -28.01
C VAL A 15 -47.78 14.97 -28.28
N LEU A 16 -47.47 14.34 -29.40
CA LEU A 16 -48.03 13.03 -29.73
C LEU A 16 -46.94 11.99 -30.06
N ILE A 17 -45.88 11.86 -29.28
CA ILE A 17 -45.11 10.58 -29.18
C ILE A 17 -44.58 10.48 -27.73
N ALA A 18 -45.44 10.49 -26.74
CA ALA A 18 -45.15 9.85 -25.49
C ALA A 18 -45.52 8.37 -25.66
N GLN A 19 -44.62 7.56 -26.13
CA GLN A 19 -44.79 6.10 -26.02
C GLN A 19 -44.81 5.78 -24.52
N ASP A 20 -45.99 5.38 -24.05
CA ASP A 20 -46.20 4.91 -22.68
C ASP A 20 -45.34 3.64 -22.46
N LYS A 21 -44.29 3.79 -21.69
CA LYS A 21 -43.34 2.70 -21.37
C LYS A 21 -43.63 2.18 -19.96
N GLY A 22 -43.50 0.85 -19.79
CA GLY A 22 -43.42 0.19 -18.51
C GLY A 22 -41.95 -0.14 -18.15
N THR A 23 -41.71 -0.52 -16.92
CA THR A 23 -40.38 -0.91 -16.41
C THR A 23 -40.31 -2.41 -16.23
N VAL A 24 -39.27 -3.03 -16.77
CA VAL A 24 -38.91 -4.46 -16.50
C VAL A 24 -37.70 -4.47 -15.59
N LYS A 25 -37.81 -5.19 -14.47
CA LYS A 25 -36.72 -5.34 -13.52
C LYS A 25 -36.61 -6.78 -13.01
N GLY A 26 -35.50 -7.13 -12.39
CA GLY A 26 -35.35 -8.44 -11.74
C GLY A 26 -33.95 -8.74 -11.29
N LEU A 27 -33.79 -9.88 -10.67
CA LEU A 27 -32.54 -10.46 -10.18
C LEU A 27 -32.18 -11.67 -11.04
N LEU A 28 -30.95 -11.71 -11.59
CA LEU A 28 -30.37 -12.91 -12.15
C LEU A 28 -29.42 -13.54 -11.15
N THR A 29 -29.57 -14.86 -10.97
CA THR A 29 -28.73 -15.65 -10.08
C THR A 29 -28.10 -16.81 -10.83
N ASP A 30 -26.98 -17.28 -10.32
CA ASP A 30 -26.16 -18.35 -10.88
C ASP A 30 -26.40 -19.66 -10.12
N LYS A 31 -26.95 -20.66 -10.80
CA LYS A 31 -27.19 -21.99 -10.22
C LYS A 31 -25.91 -22.69 -9.81
N GLU A 32 -24.84 -22.53 -10.60
CA GLU A 32 -23.56 -23.19 -10.37
C GLU A 32 -22.78 -22.55 -9.21
N MET A 33 -23.16 -21.32 -8.84
CA MET A 33 -22.54 -20.55 -7.75
C MET A 33 -23.45 -20.44 -6.52
N SER A 34 -24.26 -21.44 -6.25
CA SER A 34 -25.17 -21.47 -5.07
C SER A 34 -26.12 -20.27 -5.03
N ASN A 35 -26.73 -19.95 -6.17
CA ASN A 35 -27.69 -18.84 -6.37
C ASN A 35 -27.10 -17.45 -6.06
N GLU A 36 -25.76 -17.28 -6.08
CA GLU A 36 -25.16 -15.96 -5.98
C GLU A 36 -25.60 -15.08 -7.18
N PRO A 37 -25.68 -13.75 -7.02
CA PRO A 37 -26.03 -12.82 -8.08
C PRO A 37 -25.15 -12.96 -9.32
N LEU A 38 -25.76 -13.06 -10.51
CA LEU A 38 -25.04 -13.15 -11.79
C LEU A 38 -24.85 -11.74 -12.37
N ALA A 39 -23.70 -11.18 -12.14
CA ALA A 39 -23.36 -9.83 -12.65
C ALA A 39 -23.01 -9.85 -14.15
N PHE A 40 -23.37 -8.78 -14.88
CA PHE A 40 -23.03 -8.52 -16.28
C PHE A 40 -23.65 -9.49 -17.30
N ALA A 41 -24.69 -10.21 -16.93
CA ALA A 41 -25.51 -10.95 -17.88
C ALA A 41 -26.34 -9.99 -18.73
N ASN A 42 -26.46 -10.28 -20.02
CA ASN A 42 -27.29 -9.47 -20.91
C ASN A 42 -28.76 -9.82 -20.75
N VAL A 43 -29.59 -8.80 -20.59
CA VAL A 43 -31.05 -8.91 -20.54
C VAL A 43 -31.63 -8.01 -21.61
N LEU A 44 -32.09 -8.60 -22.72
CA LEU A 44 -32.51 -7.87 -23.91
C LEU A 44 -33.92 -8.31 -24.31
N ILE A 45 -34.68 -7.38 -24.87
CA ILE A 45 -35.92 -7.73 -25.61
C ILE A 45 -35.52 -8.34 -26.94
N LYS A 46 -35.91 -9.58 -27.19
CA LYS A 46 -35.55 -10.36 -28.38
C LYS A 46 -35.86 -9.59 -29.66
N GLY A 47 -34.82 -9.45 -30.51
CA GLY A 47 -34.95 -8.75 -31.81
C GLY A 47 -34.91 -7.22 -31.74
N THR A 48 -34.55 -6.65 -30.56
CA THR A 48 -34.42 -5.19 -30.40
C THR A 48 -33.11 -4.85 -29.69
N ALA A 49 -32.74 -3.57 -29.66
CA ALA A 49 -31.65 -3.06 -28.84
C ALA A 49 -32.09 -2.60 -27.43
N ILE A 50 -33.35 -2.91 -27.04
CA ILE A 50 -33.88 -2.51 -25.72
C ILE A 50 -33.52 -3.56 -24.69
N GLY A 51 -32.81 -3.15 -23.65
CA GLY A 51 -32.39 -4.02 -22.56
C GLY A 51 -31.36 -3.38 -21.64
N SER A 52 -30.79 -4.16 -20.79
CA SER A 52 -29.76 -3.77 -19.83
C SER A 52 -28.83 -4.96 -19.55
N THR A 53 -27.69 -4.72 -18.99
CA THR A 53 -26.87 -5.75 -18.34
C THR A 53 -27.16 -5.76 -16.85
N THR A 54 -27.11 -6.94 -16.22
CA THR A 54 -27.21 -7.01 -14.75
C THR A 54 -26.05 -6.26 -14.09
N ASP A 55 -26.35 -5.68 -12.96
CA ASP A 55 -25.34 -5.02 -12.14
C ASP A 55 -24.53 -6.01 -11.28
N PHE A 56 -23.76 -5.46 -10.35
CA PHE A 56 -22.90 -6.22 -9.45
C PHE A 56 -23.67 -7.18 -8.50
N ASP A 57 -24.88 -6.79 -8.13
CA ASP A 57 -25.78 -7.55 -7.30
C ASP A 57 -26.75 -8.41 -8.12
N GLY A 58 -26.49 -8.58 -9.43
CA GLY A 58 -27.31 -9.35 -10.36
C GLY A 58 -28.63 -8.67 -10.74
N LEU A 59 -28.84 -7.43 -10.31
CA LEU A 59 -30.07 -6.69 -10.58
C LEU A 59 -30.01 -6.03 -11.96
N TYR A 60 -31.17 -5.94 -12.62
CA TYR A 60 -31.33 -5.23 -13.89
C TYR A 60 -32.65 -4.48 -13.93
N SER A 61 -32.67 -3.38 -14.65
CA SER A 61 -33.86 -2.58 -14.91
C SER A 61 -33.75 -1.84 -16.23
N PHE A 62 -34.84 -1.83 -17.02
CA PHE A 62 -34.94 -1.04 -18.25
C PHE A 62 -36.38 -0.77 -18.64
N LYS A 63 -36.60 0.29 -19.43
CA LYS A 63 -37.93 0.70 -19.90
C LYS A 63 -38.23 0.09 -21.26
N VAL A 64 -39.45 -0.50 -21.39
CA VAL A 64 -39.96 -1.12 -22.62
C VAL A 64 -41.33 -0.55 -22.99
N PRO A 65 -41.69 -0.37 -24.28
CA PRO A 65 -43.03 0.01 -24.68
C PRO A 65 -44.10 -0.94 -24.16
N ALA A 66 -45.30 -0.44 -23.87
CA ALA A 66 -46.44 -1.30 -23.47
C ALA A 66 -46.72 -2.35 -24.57
N GLY A 67 -46.95 -3.59 -24.14
CA GLY A 67 -47.20 -4.70 -25.10
C GLY A 67 -46.71 -6.04 -24.56
N THR A 68 -46.78 -7.07 -25.43
CA THR A 68 -46.22 -8.40 -25.11
C THR A 68 -44.84 -8.52 -25.75
N HIS A 69 -43.86 -8.86 -24.96
CA HIS A 69 -42.45 -8.94 -25.32
C HIS A 69 -41.85 -10.27 -24.90
N THR A 70 -40.76 -10.66 -25.56
CA THR A 70 -39.90 -11.80 -25.13
C THR A 70 -38.60 -11.22 -24.64
N VAL A 71 -38.32 -11.37 -23.34
CA VAL A 71 -36.99 -11.05 -22.78
C VAL A 71 -36.09 -12.24 -22.95
N GLN A 72 -34.84 -11.98 -23.34
CA GLN A 72 -33.79 -12.97 -23.48
C GLN A 72 -32.71 -12.68 -22.43
N PHE A 73 -32.42 -13.69 -21.61
CA PHE A 73 -31.33 -13.66 -20.64
C PHE A 73 -30.15 -14.45 -21.20
N SER A 74 -29.00 -13.84 -21.34
CA SER A 74 -27.82 -14.50 -21.91
C SER A 74 -26.55 -14.10 -21.16
N PHE A 75 -25.69 -15.07 -20.99
CA PHE A 75 -24.37 -14.90 -20.40
C PHE A 75 -23.42 -15.92 -21.00
N VAL A 76 -22.13 -15.55 -21.19
CA VAL A 76 -21.15 -16.44 -21.82
C VAL A 76 -20.97 -17.72 -21.01
N GLY A 77 -21.16 -18.88 -21.64
CA GLY A 77 -21.07 -20.19 -20.98
C GLY A 77 -22.36 -20.63 -20.28
N TYR A 78 -23.47 -19.88 -20.39
CA TYR A 78 -24.77 -20.23 -19.81
C TYR A 78 -25.82 -20.45 -20.91
N LYS A 79 -26.77 -21.33 -20.58
CA LYS A 79 -27.92 -21.55 -21.45
C LYS A 79 -28.74 -20.27 -21.56
N THR A 80 -28.92 -19.77 -22.76
CA THR A 80 -29.79 -18.62 -23.02
C THR A 80 -31.24 -18.98 -22.68
N ILE A 81 -31.89 -18.14 -21.86
CA ILE A 81 -33.27 -18.36 -21.42
C ILE A 81 -34.14 -17.26 -22.01
N GLU A 82 -35.28 -17.63 -22.57
CA GLU A 82 -36.29 -16.72 -23.11
C GLU A 82 -37.57 -16.79 -22.28
N LYS A 83 -38.17 -15.64 -21.96
CA LYS A 83 -39.42 -15.54 -21.21
C LYS A 83 -40.35 -14.51 -21.80
N VAL A 84 -41.57 -14.95 -22.09
CA VAL A 84 -42.61 -14.03 -22.61
C VAL A 84 -43.29 -13.34 -21.42
N PHE A 85 -43.49 -12.02 -21.51
CA PHE A 85 -44.23 -11.21 -20.53
C PHE A 85 -45.04 -10.12 -21.24
N THR A 86 -46.07 -9.63 -20.54
CA THR A 86 -46.88 -8.51 -21.00
C THR A 86 -46.79 -7.38 -19.97
N ILE A 87 -46.63 -6.14 -20.46
CA ILE A 87 -46.48 -4.97 -19.64
C ILE A 87 -47.39 -3.82 -20.14
N LYS A 88 -48.02 -3.11 -19.21
CA LYS A 88 -48.84 -1.91 -19.51
C LYS A 88 -48.00 -0.66 -19.28
N ALA A 89 -48.46 0.46 -19.82
CA ALA A 89 -47.87 1.74 -19.58
C ALA A 89 -47.86 2.12 -18.08
N GLY A 90 -46.67 2.52 -17.57
CA GLY A 90 -46.48 2.83 -16.16
C GLY A 90 -46.36 1.62 -15.23
N GLU A 91 -46.52 0.38 -15.73
CA GLU A 91 -46.45 -0.85 -14.96
C GLU A 91 -44.97 -1.26 -14.74
N THR A 92 -44.69 -1.85 -13.58
CA THR A 92 -43.41 -2.48 -13.31
C THR A 92 -43.60 -3.99 -13.22
N VAL A 93 -42.87 -4.75 -14.07
CA VAL A 93 -42.89 -6.21 -14.08
C VAL A 93 -41.53 -6.73 -13.55
N THR A 94 -41.57 -7.56 -12.50
CA THR A 94 -40.37 -8.17 -11.94
C THR A 94 -40.19 -9.57 -12.50
N LEU A 95 -39.01 -9.84 -13.13
CA LEU A 95 -38.68 -11.12 -13.75
C LEU A 95 -37.34 -11.63 -13.18
N ASN A 96 -37.40 -12.33 -12.06
CA ASN A 96 -36.22 -13.03 -11.53
C ASN A 96 -35.95 -14.29 -12.34
N GLN A 97 -34.67 -14.56 -12.60
CA GLN A 97 -34.27 -15.71 -13.40
C GLN A 97 -33.01 -16.36 -12.83
N LEU A 98 -33.05 -17.67 -12.64
CA LEU A 98 -31.90 -18.49 -12.31
C LEU A 98 -31.28 -18.99 -13.62
N MET A 99 -30.00 -18.70 -13.85
CA MET A 99 -29.21 -19.11 -15.01
C MET A 99 -28.45 -20.38 -14.67
N SER A 100 -28.34 -21.31 -15.61
CA SER A 100 -27.52 -22.52 -15.51
C SER A 100 -26.56 -22.62 -16.69
N ALA A 101 -25.41 -23.30 -16.50
CA ALA A 101 -24.48 -23.60 -17.56
C ALA A 101 -25.16 -24.37 -18.73
N GLU A 102 -24.68 -24.20 -19.95
CA GLU A 102 -25.21 -24.86 -21.13
C GLU A 102 -24.90 -26.36 -21.11
N GLU A 103 -25.90 -27.21 -20.98
CA GLU A 103 -25.76 -28.66 -21.13
C GLU A 103 -25.59 -29.01 -22.60
N GLY A 104 -24.36 -29.11 -23.08
CA GLY A 104 -24.12 -29.48 -24.47
C GLY A 104 -22.68 -29.91 -24.74
N VAL A 105 -22.49 -31.24 -24.87
CA VAL A 105 -21.26 -32.01 -25.05
C VAL A 105 -20.64 -32.40 -23.71
N GLY A 106 -20.68 -33.71 -23.42
CA GLY A 106 -20.10 -34.30 -22.22
C GLY A 106 -18.61 -33.90 -22.09
N LEU A 107 -18.40 -32.93 -21.26
CA LEU A 107 -17.14 -32.57 -20.71
C LEU A 107 -17.37 -32.54 -19.19
N ASP A 108 -16.60 -33.32 -18.50
CA ASP A 108 -16.41 -33.20 -17.09
C ASP A 108 -16.28 -31.73 -16.73
N GLU A 109 -17.17 -31.26 -15.88
CA GLU A 109 -17.20 -30.00 -15.16
C GLU A 109 -16.33 -28.89 -15.76
N VAL A 110 -16.87 -28.12 -16.73
CA VAL A 110 -16.25 -26.85 -17.15
C VAL A 110 -16.32 -25.92 -15.94
N VAL A 111 -15.37 -26.06 -15.07
CA VAL A 111 -15.09 -25.07 -14.04
C VAL A 111 -14.57 -23.84 -14.80
N VAL A 112 -15.49 -22.99 -15.22
CA VAL A 112 -15.12 -21.64 -15.63
C VAL A 112 -14.36 -21.06 -14.45
N LYS A 113 -13.04 -21.00 -14.52
CA LYS A 113 -12.21 -20.20 -13.65
C LYS A 113 -12.53 -18.72 -13.95
N SER A 114 -13.75 -18.32 -13.68
CA SER A 114 -14.02 -16.91 -13.58
C SER A 114 -13.41 -16.48 -12.25
N SER A 115 -12.37 -15.63 -12.31
CA SER A 115 -12.19 -14.68 -11.24
C SER A 115 -13.59 -14.19 -10.90
N THR A 116 -13.92 -14.23 -9.62
CA THR A 116 -15.27 -13.91 -9.14
C THR A 116 -15.70 -12.58 -9.74
N SER A 117 -16.99 -12.37 -9.95
CA SER A 117 -17.50 -11.09 -10.50
C SER A 117 -16.92 -9.86 -9.78
N LYS A 118 -16.65 -9.99 -8.46
CA LYS A 118 -16.05 -8.94 -7.59
C LYS A 118 -14.53 -8.73 -7.76
N GLU A 119 -13.85 -9.57 -8.50
CA GLU A 119 -12.41 -9.50 -8.78
C GLU A 119 -12.12 -9.11 -10.24
N LYS A 120 -13.15 -9.16 -11.11
CA LYS A 120 -13.03 -8.78 -12.52
C LYS A 120 -12.88 -7.27 -12.69
N THR A 121 -12.02 -6.87 -13.61
CA THR A 121 -11.81 -5.45 -13.94
C THR A 121 -13.11 -4.76 -14.37
N SER A 122 -13.95 -5.43 -15.16
CA SER A 122 -15.25 -4.89 -15.60
C SER A 122 -16.21 -4.60 -14.43
N ALA A 123 -16.27 -5.49 -13.45
CA ALA A 123 -17.07 -5.30 -12.25
C ALA A 123 -16.65 -4.08 -11.43
N LEU A 124 -15.33 -3.92 -11.29
CA LEU A 124 -14.77 -2.80 -10.54
C LEU A 124 -14.93 -1.47 -11.26
N ILE A 125 -14.83 -1.46 -12.61
CA ILE A 125 -15.14 -0.27 -13.44
C ILE A 125 -16.59 0.12 -13.27
N LEU A 126 -17.53 -0.85 -13.26
CA LEU A 126 -18.94 -0.54 -13.01
C LEU A 126 -19.20 -0.02 -11.58
N LYS A 127 -18.56 -0.63 -10.57
CA LYS A 127 -18.59 -0.12 -9.19
C LYS A 127 -18.10 1.33 -9.15
N GLN A 128 -16.99 1.65 -9.81
CA GLN A 128 -16.46 3.00 -9.94
C GLN A 128 -17.46 3.95 -10.65
N LYS A 129 -18.07 3.50 -11.75
CA LYS A 129 -19.09 4.27 -12.49
C LYS A 129 -20.31 4.60 -11.63
N LYS A 130 -20.78 3.66 -10.80
CA LYS A 130 -21.92 3.85 -9.88
C LYS A 130 -21.57 4.70 -8.66
N ALA A 131 -20.35 4.64 -8.14
CA ALA A 131 -19.91 5.39 -6.96
C ALA A 131 -20.19 6.89 -7.11
N VAL A 132 -20.53 7.57 -6.00
CA VAL A 132 -20.67 9.03 -5.97
C VAL A 132 -19.32 9.69 -5.72
N ALA A 133 -18.53 9.16 -4.80
CA ALA A 133 -17.18 9.64 -4.50
C ALA A 133 -16.16 9.26 -5.60
N ILE A 134 -15.09 10.04 -5.70
CA ILE A 134 -13.96 9.75 -6.60
C ILE A 134 -13.10 8.64 -5.98
N THR A 135 -13.17 7.44 -6.53
CA THR A 135 -12.38 6.28 -6.11
C THR A 135 -11.68 5.62 -7.29
N THR A 136 -10.57 4.92 -7.04
CA THR A 136 -9.93 4.04 -8.02
C THR A 136 -9.78 2.67 -7.39
N THR A 137 -10.22 1.62 -8.07
CA THR A 137 -10.17 0.25 -7.54
C THR A 137 -9.41 -0.66 -8.50
N ILE A 138 -8.49 -1.46 -7.96
CA ILE A 138 -7.68 -2.44 -8.71
C ILE A 138 -8.04 -3.82 -8.21
N GLY A 139 -8.41 -4.72 -9.11
CA GLY A 139 -8.83 -6.09 -8.78
C GLY A 139 -7.73 -7.12 -8.92
N ALA A 140 -7.91 -8.27 -8.27
CA ALA A 140 -6.98 -9.40 -8.31
C ALA A 140 -6.67 -9.88 -9.74
N GLN A 141 -7.64 -9.81 -10.66
CA GLN A 141 -7.42 -10.16 -12.07
C GLN A 141 -6.38 -9.25 -12.73
N GLU A 142 -6.52 -7.93 -12.58
CA GLU A 142 -5.57 -6.95 -13.13
C GLU A 142 -4.16 -7.14 -12.55
N LEU A 143 -4.08 -7.40 -11.23
CA LEU A 143 -2.81 -7.66 -10.54
C LEU A 143 -2.09 -8.89 -11.13
N SER A 144 -2.83 -9.95 -11.40
CA SER A 144 -2.28 -11.18 -12.00
C SER A 144 -1.72 -10.94 -13.41
N VAL A 145 -2.47 -10.21 -14.26
CA VAL A 145 -2.09 -9.90 -15.65
C VAL A 145 -0.84 -9.00 -15.69
N LYS A 146 -0.76 -8.00 -14.79
CA LYS A 146 0.39 -7.09 -14.67
C LYS A 146 1.56 -7.68 -13.88
N GLY A 147 1.48 -8.93 -13.41
CA GLY A 147 2.53 -9.61 -12.68
C GLY A 147 2.87 -9.01 -11.32
N VAL A 148 1.93 -8.30 -10.72
CA VAL A 148 2.09 -7.68 -9.41
C VAL A 148 2.07 -8.77 -8.34
N SER A 149 3.00 -8.70 -7.36
CA SER A 149 3.15 -9.69 -6.28
C SER A 149 2.51 -9.27 -4.96
N ASP A 150 2.34 -7.97 -4.74
CA ASP A 150 1.93 -7.40 -3.45
C ASP A 150 1.10 -6.11 -3.63
N ALA A 151 0.62 -5.56 -2.49
CA ALA A 151 -0.21 -4.37 -2.51
C ALA A 151 0.57 -3.10 -2.88
N GLU A 152 1.88 -3.00 -2.58
CA GLU A 152 2.69 -1.84 -2.98
C GLU A 152 2.77 -1.75 -4.50
N GLY A 153 3.15 -2.87 -5.14
CA GLY A 153 3.20 -2.98 -6.59
C GLY A 153 1.85 -2.69 -7.24
N ALA A 154 0.74 -3.08 -6.60
CA ALA A 154 -0.61 -2.80 -7.07
C ALA A 154 -0.94 -1.31 -7.08
N VAL A 155 -0.75 -0.64 -5.95
CA VAL A 155 -1.12 0.78 -5.77
C VAL A 155 -0.28 1.69 -6.67
N THR A 156 1.00 1.35 -6.90
CA THR A 156 1.88 2.12 -7.80
C THR A 156 1.48 2.04 -9.27
N LYS A 157 0.55 1.17 -9.66
CA LYS A 157 -0.03 1.15 -11.02
C LYS A 157 -1.21 2.11 -11.20
N THR A 158 -1.62 2.83 -10.15
CA THR A 158 -2.66 3.87 -10.27
C THR A 158 -2.06 5.23 -10.65
N ALA A 159 -2.84 6.06 -11.35
CA ALA A 159 -2.42 7.43 -11.68
C ALA A 159 -2.08 8.21 -10.39
N GLY A 160 -1.06 9.06 -10.44
CA GLY A 160 -0.66 9.91 -9.31
C GLY A 160 -0.07 9.18 -8.11
N VAL A 161 0.31 7.90 -8.24
CA VAL A 161 0.96 7.12 -7.18
C VAL A 161 2.33 6.64 -7.63
N SER A 162 3.36 6.99 -6.88
CA SER A 162 4.74 6.52 -7.07
C SER A 162 5.25 5.73 -5.87
N LYS A 163 6.27 4.91 -6.10
CA LYS A 163 6.98 4.22 -5.03
C LYS A 163 7.84 5.23 -4.25
N GLY A 164 7.71 5.25 -2.93
CA GLY A 164 8.59 5.99 -2.03
C GLY A 164 9.81 5.16 -1.61
N SER A 165 10.53 5.62 -0.59
CA SER A 165 11.67 4.88 -0.02
C SER A 165 11.24 3.56 0.62
N LYS A 166 10.11 3.54 1.30
CA LYS A 166 9.52 2.35 1.95
C LYS A 166 8.03 2.19 1.64
N ASN A 167 7.25 3.26 1.62
CA ASN A 167 5.83 3.29 1.33
C ASN A 167 5.54 4.12 0.08
N VAL A 168 4.29 4.15 -0.35
CA VAL A 168 3.88 4.88 -1.54
C VAL A 168 3.71 6.38 -1.28
N VAL A 169 3.95 7.17 -2.32
CA VAL A 169 3.68 8.60 -2.39
C VAL A 169 2.47 8.82 -3.29
N VAL A 170 1.43 9.50 -2.80
CA VAL A 170 0.20 9.77 -3.54
C VAL A 170 0.08 11.26 -3.80
N ARG A 171 0.03 11.66 -5.08
CA ARG A 171 -0.06 13.08 -5.48
C ARG A 171 0.98 13.97 -4.79
N GLY A 172 2.22 13.49 -4.71
CA GLY A 172 3.32 14.20 -4.05
C GLY A 172 3.31 14.16 -2.52
N LEU A 173 2.37 13.47 -1.90
CA LEU A 173 2.24 13.34 -0.46
C LEU A 173 2.73 11.97 0.01
N GLY A 174 3.79 11.96 0.82
CA GLY A 174 4.44 10.76 1.35
C GLY A 174 3.62 10.03 2.42
N ASP A 175 4.26 9.03 3.03
CA ASP A 175 3.64 8.08 3.98
C ASP A 175 2.78 8.74 5.07
N ARG A 176 3.27 9.82 5.71
CA ARG A 176 2.55 10.47 6.82
C ARG A 176 1.18 11.03 6.43
N TYR A 177 1.00 11.40 5.17
CA TYR A 177 -0.25 11.93 4.65
C TYR A 177 -1.23 10.85 4.17
N ASN A 178 -0.78 9.59 4.05
CA ASN A 178 -1.60 8.47 3.62
C ASN A 178 -2.13 7.67 4.82
N SER A 179 -3.14 6.84 4.58
CA SER A 179 -3.63 5.87 5.56
C SER A 179 -3.88 4.51 4.90
N THR A 180 -3.55 3.42 5.60
CA THR A 180 -3.77 2.06 5.14
C THR A 180 -4.83 1.39 6.02
N THR A 181 -5.81 0.75 5.37
CA THR A 181 -6.86 -0.01 6.05
C THR A 181 -6.99 -1.41 5.44
N LEU A 182 -7.42 -2.38 6.25
CA LEU A 182 -7.84 -3.71 5.81
C LEU A 182 -9.33 -3.86 6.08
N ASN A 183 -10.13 -4.11 5.03
CA ASN A 183 -11.59 -4.20 5.11
C ASN A 183 -12.26 -2.94 5.72
N GLY A 184 -11.62 -1.76 5.54
CA GLY A 184 -12.07 -0.47 6.07
C GLY A 184 -11.76 -0.22 7.54
N LEU A 185 -10.92 -1.04 8.18
CA LEU A 185 -10.41 -0.87 9.54
C LEU A 185 -8.91 -0.55 9.52
N PRO A 186 -8.40 0.31 10.40
CA PRO A 186 -7.01 0.74 10.40
C PRO A 186 -6.05 -0.41 10.74
N LEU A 187 -4.81 -0.27 10.28
CA LEU A 187 -3.71 -1.17 10.61
C LEU A 187 -2.60 -0.43 11.36
N PRO A 188 -1.91 -1.08 12.32
CA PRO A 188 -0.70 -0.55 12.96
C PRO A 188 0.50 -0.64 12.01
N SER A 189 1.59 0.10 12.29
CA SER A 189 2.84 0.04 11.53
C SER A 189 3.92 -0.74 12.28
N GLU A 190 4.63 -1.61 11.59
CA GLU A 190 5.75 -2.39 12.09
C GLU A 190 7.04 -1.56 12.26
N ASP A 191 7.10 -0.43 11.60
CA ASP A 191 8.29 0.41 11.58
C ASP A 191 8.07 1.68 12.43
N PRO A 192 8.97 1.99 13.35
CA PRO A 192 8.84 3.19 14.17
C PRO A 192 8.88 4.49 13.36
N GLU A 193 9.57 4.52 12.21
CA GLU A 193 9.77 5.71 11.37
C GLU A 193 8.57 6.03 10.44
N TYR A 194 7.65 5.08 10.22
CA TYR A 194 6.55 5.20 9.26
C TYR A 194 5.17 5.10 9.93
N LYS A 195 4.21 5.81 9.36
CA LYS A 195 2.81 5.81 9.81
C LYS A 195 2.08 4.54 9.41
N ASN A 196 2.29 4.11 8.18
CA ASN A 196 1.58 2.99 7.60
C ASN A 196 2.45 1.74 7.60
N ILE A 197 1.79 0.59 7.72
CA ILE A 197 2.43 -0.69 7.48
C ILE A 197 2.95 -0.77 6.05
N SER A 198 4.07 -1.44 5.85
CA SER A 198 4.62 -1.70 4.52
C SER A 198 3.63 -2.49 3.68
N LEU A 199 3.26 -1.95 2.50
CA LEU A 199 2.26 -2.57 1.63
C LEU A 199 2.78 -3.85 0.94
N ASP A 200 4.09 -4.06 0.87
CA ASP A 200 4.72 -5.28 0.37
C ASP A 200 4.45 -6.51 1.27
N PHE A 201 4.01 -6.31 2.52
CA PHE A 201 3.59 -7.40 3.41
C PHE A 201 2.32 -8.12 2.92
N PHE A 202 1.50 -7.44 2.11
CA PHE A 202 0.23 -7.97 1.63
C PHE A 202 0.40 -8.58 0.24
N GLY A 203 0.75 -9.86 0.18
CA GLY A 203 0.84 -10.60 -1.08
C GLY A 203 -0.52 -10.70 -1.80
N THR A 204 -0.52 -10.70 -3.14
CA THR A 204 -1.76 -10.75 -3.95
C THR A 204 -2.62 -12.00 -3.70
N GLY A 205 -2.06 -13.05 -3.08
CA GLY A 205 -2.80 -14.25 -2.68
C GLY A 205 -3.95 -14.01 -1.71
N ILE A 206 -3.86 -12.97 -0.85
CA ILE A 206 -4.89 -12.61 0.13
C ILE A 206 -5.75 -11.41 -0.30
N ILE A 207 -5.44 -10.75 -1.42
CA ILE A 207 -6.09 -9.51 -1.88
C ILE A 207 -7.22 -9.82 -2.84
N LYS A 208 -8.44 -9.38 -2.55
CA LYS A 208 -9.58 -9.35 -3.47
C LYS A 208 -9.52 -8.14 -4.40
N ASN A 209 -9.38 -6.97 -3.82
CA ASN A 209 -9.14 -5.70 -4.53
C ASN A 209 -8.49 -4.68 -3.59
N ILE A 210 -7.94 -3.62 -4.16
CA ILE A 210 -7.43 -2.47 -3.43
C ILE A 210 -8.17 -1.23 -3.92
N GLU A 211 -8.71 -0.47 -2.98
CA GLU A 211 -9.41 0.77 -3.24
C GLU A 211 -8.54 1.96 -2.78
N VAL A 212 -8.25 2.87 -3.70
CA VAL A 212 -7.44 4.08 -3.44
C VAL A 212 -8.36 5.29 -3.46
N ASN A 213 -8.69 5.78 -2.27
CA ASN A 213 -9.54 6.95 -2.06
C ASN A 213 -8.67 8.19 -1.90
N LYS A 214 -8.54 8.99 -2.96
CA LYS A 214 -7.72 10.22 -2.99
C LYS A 214 -8.46 11.45 -2.49
N VAL A 215 -9.75 11.31 -2.20
CA VAL A 215 -10.63 12.33 -1.62
C VAL A 215 -11.19 11.80 -0.31
N PHE A 216 -11.17 12.64 0.72
CA PHE A 216 -11.76 12.32 2.02
C PHE A 216 -13.29 12.33 1.93
N THR A 217 -13.92 11.36 2.56
CA THR A 217 -15.37 11.31 2.82
C THR A 217 -15.61 11.14 4.31
N SER A 218 -16.76 11.56 4.81
CA SER A 218 -17.07 11.57 6.26
C SER A 218 -16.96 10.18 6.93
N GLU A 219 -17.07 9.09 6.17
CA GLU A 219 -16.90 7.73 6.67
C GLU A 219 -15.43 7.34 6.90
N LEU A 220 -14.47 7.97 6.20
CA LEU A 220 -13.05 7.69 6.36
C LEU A 220 -12.50 8.30 7.65
N TYR A 221 -11.39 7.74 8.17
CA TYR A 221 -10.65 8.34 9.29
C TYR A 221 -10.05 9.67 8.87
N GLY A 222 -10.13 10.69 9.74
CA GLY A 222 -9.75 12.07 9.41
C GLY A 222 -8.25 12.28 9.19
N ASP A 223 -7.39 11.42 9.73
CA ASP A 223 -5.92 11.49 9.59
C ASP A 223 -5.47 11.01 8.20
N VAL A 224 -5.82 11.79 7.15
CA VAL A 224 -5.50 11.50 5.74
C VAL A 224 -5.42 12.78 4.90
N GLY A 225 -4.25 13.13 4.39
CA GLY A 225 -4.06 14.27 3.47
C GLY A 225 -3.86 13.83 2.01
N GLY A 226 -3.25 12.65 1.79
CA GLY A 226 -2.96 12.06 0.48
C GLY A 226 -4.07 11.16 -0.01
N ALA A 227 -4.06 9.89 0.42
CA ALA A 227 -5.09 8.90 0.12
C ALA A 227 -5.30 7.91 1.26
N ASN A 228 -6.51 7.34 1.33
CA ASN A 228 -6.76 6.10 2.05
C ASN A 228 -6.63 4.93 1.09
N ILE A 229 -5.75 3.97 1.43
CA ILE A 229 -5.51 2.72 0.70
C ILE A 229 -6.20 1.61 1.47
N ASN A 230 -7.34 1.15 0.95
CA ASN A 230 -8.11 0.09 1.57
C ASN A 230 -7.90 -1.24 0.87
N ILE A 231 -7.27 -2.20 1.55
CA ILE A 231 -7.08 -3.57 1.09
C ILE A 231 -8.33 -4.36 1.47
N ALA A 232 -9.02 -4.94 0.49
CA ALA A 232 -10.09 -5.88 0.73
C ALA A 232 -9.53 -7.31 0.67
N SER A 233 -9.70 -8.08 1.74
CA SER A 233 -9.26 -9.47 1.81
C SER A 233 -10.14 -10.40 0.96
N LYS A 234 -9.55 -11.50 0.45
CA LYS A 234 -10.29 -12.55 -0.26
C LYS A 234 -11.29 -13.25 0.66
N GLU A 235 -12.38 -13.67 0.06
CA GLU A 235 -13.40 -14.52 0.64
C GLU A 235 -13.72 -15.68 -0.29
N LEU A 236 -14.26 -16.78 0.20
CA LEU A 236 -14.67 -17.90 -0.65
C LEU A 236 -15.96 -17.55 -1.37
N ILE A 237 -15.95 -17.59 -2.70
CA ILE A 237 -17.14 -17.33 -3.53
C ILE A 237 -17.64 -18.62 -4.15
N LYS A 238 -16.77 -19.50 -4.65
CA LYS A 238 -17.11 -20.83 -5.18
C LYS A 238 -17.59 -21.76 -4.08
N LYS A 239 -18.30 -22.84 -4.44
CA LYS A 239 -18.74 -23.89 -3.50
C LYS A 239 -17.55 -24.58 -2.81
N SER A 240 -16.47 -24.81 -3.57
CA SER A 240 -15.17 -25.29 -3.07
C SER A 240 -14.04 -24.69 -3.87
N LEU A 241 -12.86 -24.60 -3.28
CA LEU A 241 -11.63 -24.14 -3.90
C LEU A 241 -10.45 -24.86 -3.28
N LEU A 242 -9.52 -25.33 -4.10
CA LEU A 242 -8.16 -25.68 -3.69
C LEU A 242 -7.21 -25.19 -4.78
N ASN A 243 -6.28 -24.34 -4.40
CA ASN A 243 -5.25 -23.81 -5.29
C ASN A 243 -3.89 -23.95 -4.64
N VAL A 244 -2.90 -24.42 -5.40
CA VAL A 244 -1.49 -24.52 -4.96
C VAL A 244 -0.61 -23.84 -5.98
N ASN A 245 0.30 -22.98 -5.50
CA ASN A 245 1.27 -22.30 -6.36
C ASN A 245 2.67 -22.50 -5.81
N ALA A 246 3.63 -22.75 -6.70
CA ALA A 246 5.06 -22.79 -6.40
C ALA A 246 5.84 -22.00 -7.44
N SER A 247 6.87 -21.27 -7.03
CA SER A 247 7.77 -20.60 -7.97
C SER A 247 9.21 -20.65 -7.52
N LEU A 248 10.10 -20.65 -8.51
CA LEU A 248 11.54 -20.54 -8.34
C LEU A 248 12.06 -19.38 -9.18
N GLY A 249 13.06 -18.67 -8.67
CA GLY A 249 13.62 -17.52 -9.37
C GLY A 249 15.06 -17.24 -9.02
N VAL A 250 15.68 -16.39 -9.81
CA VAL A 250 17.04 -15.89 -9.61
C VAL A 250 17.10 -14.39 -9.86
N ASN A 251 18.01 -13.72 -9.15
CA ASN A 251 18.40 -12.36 -9.48
C ASN A 251 19.76 -12.40 -10.19
N THR A 252 19.86 -11.75 -11.35
CA THR A 252 21.06 -11.79 -12.21
C THR A 252 22.33 -11.25 -11.54
N GLN A 253 22.17 -10.36 -10.57
CA GLN A 253 23.28 -9.78 -9.81
C GLN A 253 23.70 -10.67 -8.64
N THR A 254 22.79 -11.51 -8.16
CA THR A 254 22.99 -12.36 -6.96
C THR A 254 23.51 -13.76 -7.30
N VAL A 255 23.00 -14.39 -8.37
CA VAL A 255 23.18 -15.84 -8.64
C VAL A 255 24.62 -16.29 -8.81
N SER A 256 25.54 -15.40 -9.20
CA SER A 256 26.95 -15.70 -9.45
C SER A 256 27.90 -15.24 -8.34
N LYS A 257 27.36 -14.78 -7.21
CA LYS A 257 28.15 -14.22 -6.11
C LYS A 257 28.15 -15.15 -4.92
N GLU A 258 29.27 -15.18 -4.21
CA GLU A 258 29.29 -15.63 -2.82
C GLU A 258 28.35 -14.76 -2.01
N PHE A 259 27.49 -15.35 -1.19
CA PHE A 259 26.45 -14.62 -0.46
C PHE A 259 26.68 -14.78 1.05
N LEU A 260 26.75 -13.64 1.73
CA LEU A 260 26.90 -13.62 3.18
C LEU A 260 25.54 -13.64 3.88
N THR A 261 25.43 -14.43 4.94
CA THR A 261 24.25 -14.57 5.80
C THR A 261 24.60 -14.32 7.26
N ILE A 262 23.62 -13.81 8.02
CA ILE A 262 23.79 -13.40 9.42
C ILE A 262 23.77 -14.61 10.35
N ASP A 263 24.71 -14.68 11.32
CA ASP A 263 24.59 -15.63 12.44
C ASP A 263 23.41 -15.24 13.36
N GLY A 264 22.72 -16.25 13.86
CA GLY A 264 21.59 -16.10 14.78
C GLY A 264 20.20 -16.14 14.15
N THR A 265 20.10 -16.14 12.81
CA THR A 265 18.82 -16.23 12.07
C THR A 265 18.93 -17.30 10.99
N ASN A 266 17.86 -18.05 10.74
CA ASN A 266 17.83 -19.08 9.70
C ASN A 266 17.00 -18.63 8.47
N ARG A 267 16.96 -19.48 7.43
CA ARG A 267 16.21 -19.23 6.19
C ARG A 267 14.69 -19.13 6.35
N PHE A 268 14.11 -19.50 7.49
CA PHE A 268 12.69 -19.32 7.80
C PHE A 268 12.43 -18.05 8.61
N GLY A 269 13.47 -17.23 8.84
CA GLY A 269 13.36 -16.03 9.65
C GLY A 269 13.28 -16.29 11.16
N THR A 270 13.43 -17.56 11.59
CA THR A 270 13.44 -17.90 13.03
C THR A 270 14.75 -17.46 13.64
N GLN A 271 14.66 -16.78 14.77
CA GLN A 271 15.80 -16.22 15.47
C GLN A 271 16.14 -17.04 16.71
N LYS A 272 17.43 -17.13 17.02
CA LYS A 272 17.89 -17.56 18.35
C LYS A 272 17.45 -16.49 19.36
N ALA A 273 16.93 -16.90 20.50
CA ALA A 273 16.52 -15.97 21.56
C ALA A 273 17.70 -15.05 21.95
N SER A 274 17.46 -13.74 21.95
CA SER A 274 18.42 -12.77 22.48
C SER A 274 18.66 -13.02 23.97
N ILE A 275 19.92 -12.90 24.41
CA ILE A 275 20.26 -12.99 25.82
C ILE A 275 20.11 -11.59 26.46
N SER A 276 19.54 -11.56 27.65
CA SER A 276 19.62 -10.40 28.50
C SER A 276 21.05 -10.28 29.06
N VAL A 277 21.83 -9.33 28.58
CA VAL A 277 23.11 -8.95 29.16
C VAL A 277 22.81 -8.11 30.40
N ASN A 278 23.28 -8.54 31.54
CA ASN A 278 23.08 -7.90 32.85
C ASN A 278 24.37 -7.73 33.66
N ASP A 279 25.51 -8.01 33.05
CA ASP A 279 26.85 -7.91 33.65
C ASP A 279 27.81 -7.48 32.54
N LEU A 280 28.31 -6.24 32.60
CA LEU A 280 29.25 -5.68 31.61
C LEU A 280 30.67 -6.22 31.75
N SER A 281 30.99 -6.95 32.84
CA SER A 281 32.25 -7.65 32.99
C SER A 281 32.26 -8.98 32.23
N LYS A 282 31.14 -9.41 31.61
CA LYS A 282 31.01 -10.69 30.92
C LYS A 282 30.61 -10.52 29.46
N TYR A 283 31.39 -11.16 28.59
CA TYR A 283 31.04 -11.24 27.18
C TYR A 283 30.00 -12.35 26.95
N SER A 284 28.71 -12.01 27.11
CA SER A 284 27.62 -12.99 27.09
C SER A 284 26.77 -12.96 25.80
N PHE A 285 27.27 -12.32 24.73
CA PHE A 285 26.59 -12.31 23.42
C PHE A 285 26.69 -13.66 22.72
N ARG A 286 25.59 -14.14 22.16
CA ARG A 286 25.53 -15.48 21.53
C ARG A 286 25.90 -15.48 20.06
N ASN A 287 25.57 -14.40 19.35
CA ASN A 287 25.76 -14.35 17.91
C ASN A 287 27.15 -13.83 17.58
N SER A 288 27.76 -14.44 16.58
CA SER A 288 29.09 -14.12 16.08
C SER A 288 29.05 -12.81 15.25
N PHE A 289 30.14 -12.06 15.27
CA PHE A 289 30.36 -10.98 14.31
C PHE A 289 30.78 -11.52 12.93
N LYS A 290 31.25 -12.76 12.84
CA LYS A 290 31.59 -13.40 11.59
C LYS A 290 30.33 -13.84 10.85
N PRO A 291 30.08 -13.36 9.60
CA PRO A 291 29.01 -13.89 8.77
C PRO A 291 29.30 -15.30 8.27
N HIS A 292 28.25 -15.99 7.81
CA HIS A 292 28.38 -17.29 7.16
C HIS A 292 28.27 -17.11 5.64
N SER A 293 29.11 -17.85 4.88
CA SER A 293 29.03 -17.89 3.42
C SER A 293 28.03 -18.93 2.93
N GLN A 294 27.31 -18.62 1.86
CA GLN A 294 26.38 -19.50 1.16
C GLN A 294 26.60 -19.41 -0.36
N ASP A 295 26.84 -20.57 -1.01
CA ASP A 295 27.22 -20.62 -2.43
C ASP A 295 26.06 -20.54 -3.42
N PHE A 296 24.83 -20.85 -3.00
CA PHE A 296 23.68 -20.95 -3.89
C PHE A 296 22.46 -20.21 -3.35
N GLN A 297 21.96 -19.25 -4.13
CA GLN A 297 20.83 -18.39 -3.79
C GLN A 297 19.70 -18.57 -4.80
N LEU A 298 18.61 -19.19 -4.37
CA LEU A 298 17.43 -19.39 -5.18
C LEU A 298 16.22 -18.73 -4.50
N ASN A 299 15.64 -17.76 -5.16
CA ASN A 299 14.35 -17.19 -4.74
C ASN A 299 13.28 -18.27 -4.89
N ASN A 300 12.42 -18.41 -3.90
CA ASN A 300 11.37 -19.42 -3.92
C ASN A 300 10.10 -18.91 -3.27
N SER A 301 8.96 -19.37 -3.77
CA SER A 301 7.69 -19.14 -3.10
C SER A 301 6.81 -20.39 -3.17
N LEU A 302 6.00 -20.58 -2.14
CA LEU A 302 5.00 -21.62 -2.05
C LEU A 302 3.74 -21.00 -1.44
N SER A 303 2.59 -21.18 -2.07
CA SER A 303 1.31 -20.75 -1.49
C SER A 303 0.20 -21.75 -1.78
N PHE A 304 -0.77 -21.77 -0.89
CA PHE A 304 -2.00 -22.52 -1.07
C PHE A 304 -3.20 -21.67 -0.66
N ALA A 305 -4.33 -21.92 -1.31
CA ALA A 305 -5.63 -21.39 -0.91
C ALA A 305 -6.67 -22.50 -0.97
N GLY A 306 -7.51 -22.62 0.06
CA GLY A 306 -8.52 -23.66 0.12
C GLY A 306 -9.73 -23.23 0.93
N GLY A 307 -10.91 -23.75 0.56
CA GLY A 307 -12.13 -23.45 1.27
C GLY A 307 -13.33 -24.25 0.78
N LYS A 308 -14.39 -24.22 1.57
CA LYS A 308 -15.65 -24.89 1.24
C LYS A 308 -16.85 -24.15 1.84
N LYS A 309 -17.96 -24.12 1.11
CA LYS A 309 -19.27 -23.67 1.58
C LYS A 309 -20.10 -24.89 1.99
N TYR A 310 -20.86 -24.71 3.04
CA TYR A 310 -21.82 -25.68 3.56
C TYR A 310 -23.18 -25.02 3.69
N ASP A 311 -24.20 -25.69 3.17
CA ASP A 311 -25.59 -25.29 3.36
C ASP A 311 -26.05 -25.75 4.77
N VAL A 312 -26.57 -24.83 5.57
CA VAL A 312 -27.04 -25.04 6.94
C VAL A 312 -28.53 -24.66 7.00
N GLY A 313 -29.40 -25.57 6.54
CA GLY A 313 -30.79 -25.24 6.24
C GLY A 313 -30.86 -24.30 5.05
N GLU A 314 -31.43 -23.11 5.23
CA GLU A 314 -31.50 -22.02 4.23
C GLU A 314 -30.32 -21.08 4.33
N ASP A 315 -29.49 -21.21 5.38
CA ASP A 315 -28.30 -20.40 5.60
C ASP A 315 -27.04 -21.02 4.95
N THR A 316 -25.97 -20.25 4.86
CA THR A 316 -24.69 -20.72 4.32
C THR A 316 -23.54 -20.43 5.29
N PHE A 317 -22.79 -21.47 5.63
CA PHE A 317 -21.51 -21.33 6.32
C PHE A 317 -20.36 -21.55 5.34
N SER A 318 -19.35 -20.68 5.34
CA SER A 318 -18.14 -20.87 4.56
C SER A 318 -16.87 -20.65 5.37
N PHE A 319 -15.84 -21.43 5.04
CA PHE A 319 -14.49 -21.18 5.51
C PHE A 319 -13.53 -21.06 4.34
N PHE A 320 -12.52 -20.21 4.46
CA PHE A 320 -11.49 -19.99 3.45
C PHE A 320 -10.16 -19.74 4.14
N ILE A 321 -9.11 -20.44 3.71
CA ILE A 321 -7.76 -20.34 4.28
C ILE A 321 -6.77 -20.10 3.15
N VAL A 322 -5.83 -19.18 3.35
CA VAL A 322 -4.68 -18.92 2.48
C VAL A 322 -3.41 -19.00 3.30
N GLY A 323 -2.45 -19.76 2.83
CA GLY A 323 -1.10 -19.80 3.41
C GLY A 323 -0.05 -19.51 2.35
N GLY A 324 1.04 -18.87 2.73
CA GLY A 324 2.13 -18.53 1.82
C GLY A 324 3.47 -18.45 2.52
N PHE A 325 4.51 -18.77 1.78
CA PHE A 325 5.90 -18.61 2.12
C PHE A 325 6.65 -18.03 0.91
N ASP A 326 7.45 -16.99 1.13
CA ASP A 326 8.31 -16.39 0.11
C ASP A 326 9.71 -16.16 0.69
N GLY A 327 10.75 -16.48 -0.09
CA GLY A 327 12.15 -16.26 0.26
C GLY A 327 12.90 -15.65 -0.92
N SER A 328 13.56 -14.50 -0.72
CA SER A 328 14.27 -13.79 -1.79
C SER A 328 15.64 -13.28 -1.37
N TYR A 329 16.63 -13.43 -2.26
CA TYR A 329 18.00 -13.01 -2.11
C TYR A 329 18.31 -11.87 -3.06
N ASN A 330 18.93 -10.80 -2.54
CA ASN A 330 19.39 -9.65 -3.30
C ASN A 330 20.83 -9.30 -2.94
N TYR A 331 21.68 -9.20 -3.95
CA TYR A 331 23.02 -8.64 -3.83
C TYR A 331 23.01 -7.26 -4.48
N ILE A 332 23.54 -6.25 -3.77
CA ILE A 332 23.56 -4.88 -4.22
C ILE A 332 24.97 -4.33 -4.01
N ASP A 333 25.57 -3.77 -5.03
CA ASP A 333 26.84 -3.06 -4.94
C ASP A 333 26.68 -1.62 -5.45
N GLY A 334 27.47 -0.72 -4.88
CA GLY A 334 27.37 0.68 -5.20
C GLY A 334 28.36 1.55 -4.44
N ASN A 335 28.08 2.85 -4.43
CA ASN A 335 28.91 3.85 -3.73
C ASN A 335 28.02 4.77 -2.89
N ILE A 336 28.56 5.22 -1.77
CA ILE A 336 27.99 6.29 -0.95
C ILE A 336 29.02 7.39 -0.75
N LYS A 337 28.54 8.64 -0.79
CA LYS A 337 29.35 9.83 -0.53
C LYS A 337 28.60 10.80 0.37
N GLN A 338 29.35 11.56 1.15
CA GLN A 338 28.82 12.69 1.90
C GLN A 338 29.73 13.91 1.64
N THR A 339 29.12 15.08 1.70
CA THR A 339 29.82 16.35 1.48
C THR A 339 29.67 17.27 2.68
N THR A 340 30.66 18.10 2.92
CA THR A 340 30.55 19.28 3.79
C THR A 340 29.63 20.32 3.14
N SER A 341 29.22 21.34 3.90
CA SER A 341 28.47 22.48 3.36
C SER A 341 29.26 23.32 2.32
N SER A 342 30.58 23.22 2.30
CA SER A 342 31.45 23.80 1.28
C SER A 342 31.57 22.97 0.00
N GLY A 343 30.97 21.77 -0.03
CA GLY A 343 30.98 20.86 -1.18
C GLY A 343 32.18 19.90 -1.23
N GLU A 344 33.06 19.91 -0.24
CA GLU A 344 34.15 18.95 -0.13
C GLU A 344 33.61 17.57 0.22
N ILE A 345 34.16 16.52 -0.41
CA ILE A 345 33.80 15.13 -0.12
C ILE A 345 34.41 14.75 1.21
N PHE A 346 33.57 14.48 2.17
CA PHE A 346 33.93 14.10 3.52
C PHE A 346 33.90 12.57 3.75
N GLN A 347 33.04 11.85 3.00
CA GLN A 347 32.97 10.38 2.95
C GLN A 347 32.90 9.93 1.50
N ASP A 348 33.68 8.90 1.14
CA ASP A 348 33.60 8.22 -0.15
C ASP A 348 33.88 6.71 0.07
N GLN A 349 32.83 5.91 0.01
CA GLN A 349 32.92 4.48 0.26
C GLN A 349 32.19 3.70 -0.84
N SER A 350 32.83 2.66 -1.32
CA SER A 350 32.14 1.57 -2.02
C SER A 350 31.43 0.67 -1.01
N PHE A 351 30.27 0.13 -1.40
CA PHE A 351 29.56 -0.82 -0.54
C PHE A 351 29.13 -2.05 -1.28
N THR A 352 29.03 -3.15 -0.55
CA THR A 352 28.39 -4.40 -0.95
C THR A 352 27.33 -4.75 0.09
N LYS A 353 26.11 -5.04 -0.35
CA LYS A 353 25.00 -5.37 0.53
C LYS A 353 24.37 -6.69 0.12
N TYR A 354 24.18 -7.56 1.09
CA TYR A 354 23.52 -8.85 0.99
C TYR A 354 22.21 -8.77 1.75
N GLU A 355 21.08 -9.00 1.07
CA GLU A 355 19.75 -8.97 1.68
C GLU A 355 19.02 -10.29 1.46
N TYR A 356 18.56 -10.92 2.53
CA TYR A 356 17.66 -12.07 2.49
C TYR A 356 16.35 -11.70 3.16
N ASN A 357 15.25 -11.80 2.40
CA ASN A 357 13.91 -11.48 2.88
C ASN A 357 13.07 -12.76 2.94
N VAL A 358 12.36 -12.95 4.05
CA VAL A 358 11.39 -14.03 4.25
C VAL A 358 10.03 -13.42 4.57
N SER A 359 8.98 -13.87 3.88
CA SER A 359 7.60 -13.54 4.19
C SER A 359 6.78 -14.81 4.38
N GLN A 360 6.01 -14.86 5.45
CA GLN A 360 5.07 -15.94 5.77
C GLN A 360 3.70 -15.33 6.04
N ILE A 361 2.67 -15.86 5.38
CA ILE A 361 1.31 -15.35 5.48
C ILE A 361 0.38 -16.51 5.83
N LEU A 362 -0.53 -16.29 6.76
CA LEU A 362 -1.67 -17.14 7.04
C LEU A 362 -2.92 -16.28 7.19
N MET A 363 -3.91 -16.49 6.34
CA MET A 363 -5.20 -15.82 6.41
C MET A 363 -6.31 -16.87 6.56
N ALA A 364 -7.26 -16.63 7.45
CA ALA A 364 -8.48 -17.41 7.58
C ALA A 364 -9.70 -16.48 7.56
N ASN A 365 -10.69 -16.82 6.76
CA ASN A 365 -11.99 -16.17 6.71
C ASN A 365 -13.07 -17.19 7.03
N LEU A 366 -13.91 -16.90 8.04
CA LEU A 366 -15.11 -17.65 8.39
C LEU A 366 -16.29 -16.74 8.16
N GLN A 367 -17.29 -17.19 7.40
CA GLN A 367 -18.47 -16.38 7.10
C GLN A 367 -19.74 -17.20 7.28
N TYR A 368 -20.73 -16.60 7.95
CA TYR A 368 -22.08 -17.12 8.06
C TYR A 368 -23.03 -16.12 7.41
N LYS A 369 -23.73 -16.56 6.38
CA LYS A 369 -24.76 -15.78 5.66
C LYS A 369 -26.11 -16.37 5.99
N PHE A 370 -27.01 -15.52 6.49
CA PHE A 370 -28.40 -15.86 6.75
C PHE A 370 -29.23 -15.65 5.47
N GLU A 371 -30.27 -16.44 5.27
CA GLU A 371 -31.20 -16.31 4.13
C GLU A 371 -31.75 -14.89 4.01
N GLU A 372 -32.12 -14.25 5.13
CA GLU A 372 -32.65 -12.89 5.19
C GLU A 372 -31.64 -11.79 4.75
N GLY A 373 -30.44 -12.19 4.28
CA GLY A 373 -29.40 -11.30 3.78
C GLY A 373 -28.50 -10.68 4.86
N HIS A 374 -28.62 -11.14 6.13
CA HIS A 374 -27.67 -10.79 7.16
C HIS A 374 -26.38 -11.58 6.97
N ASN A 375 -25.23 -11.05 7.37
CA ASN A 375 -24.00 -11.82 7.41
C ASN A 375 -23.11 -11.44 8.58
N ILE A 376 -22.33 -12.40 9.04
CA ILE A 376 -21.27 -12.22 10.02
C ILE A 376 -20.02 -12.89 9.46
N ALA A 377 -18.90 -12.16 9.44
CA ALA A 377 -17.61 -12.65 8.99
C ALA A 377 -16.53 -12.40 10.03
N TYR A 378 -15.73 -13.43 10.30
CA TYR A 378 -14.50 -13.31 11.08
C TYR A 378 -13.30 -13.49 10.17
N ASN A 379 -12.38 -12.53 10.20
CA ASN A 379 -11.13 -12.56 9.45
C ASN A 379 -9.96 -12.62 10.44
N HIS A 380 -9.09 -13.59 10.25
CA HIS A 380 -7.78 -13.66 10.90
C HIS A 380 -6.69 -13.54 9.84
N LEU A 381 -5.70 -12.67 10.09
CA LEU A 381 -4.51 -12.53 9.25
C LEU A 381 -3.28 -12.52 10.16
N PHE A 382 -2.35 -13.42 9.86
CA PHE A 382 -1.00 -13.44 10.40
C PHE A 382 0.00 -13.20 9.29
N ILE A 383 0.92 -12.26 9.51
CA ILE A 383 2.06 -12.01 8.63
C ILE A 383 3.32 -12.01 9.48
N HIS A 384 4.31 -12.80 9.08
CA HIS A 384 5.67 -12.76 9.58
C HIS A 384 6.60 -12.33 8.44
N ASN A 385 7.27 -11.20 8.61
CA ASN A 385 8.26 -10.69 7.66
C ASN A 385 9.61 -10.54 8.39
N ASN A 386 10.63 -11.20 7.86
CA ASN A 386 11.99 -11.16 8.40
C ASN A 386 12.96 -10.72 7.31
N LYS A 387 13.58 -9.55 7.51
CA LYS A 387 14.61 -9.02 6.62
C LYS A 387 15.97 -9.10 7.29
N GLN A 388 16.90 -9.82 6.67
CA GLN A 388 18.29 -9.97 7.08
C GLN A 388 19.17 -9.20 6.11
N SER A 389 20.10 -8.39 6.59
CA SER A 389 21.03 -7.66 5.74
C SER A 389 22.43 -7.58 6.31
N ILE A 390 23.44 -7.76 5.45
CA ILE A 390 24.84 -7.48 5.73
C ILE A 390 25.28 -6.41 4.75
N GLY A 391 25.87 -5.33 5.25
CA GLY A 391 26.45 -4.28 4.42
C GLY A 391 27.92 -4.09 4.78
N ASP A 392 28.79 -4.24 3.80
CA ASP A 392 30.22 -3.96 3.91
C ASP A 392 30.52 -2.67 3.16
N TYR A 393 31.18 -1.73 3.81
CA TYR A 393 31.52 -0.41 3.31
C TYR A 393 33.04 -0.23 3.40
N LEU A 394 33.68 0.17 2.31
CA LEU A 394 35.11 0.33 2.21
C LEU A 394 35.46 1.66 1.51
N GLY A 395 36.28 2.46 2.13
CA GLY A 395 36.68 3.75 1.59
C GLY A 395 37.23 4.67 2.69
N PHE A 396 37.09 5.96 2.52
CA PHE A 396 37.44 6.91 3.57
C PHE A 396 36.19 7.60 4.15
N ASN A 397 36.31 7.99 5.40
CA ASN A 397 35.32 8.74 6.14
C ASN A 397 36.05 9.72 7.06
N ASN A 398 36.01 10.99 6.73
CA ASN A 398 36.77 12.09 7.32
C ASN A 398 38.23 12.20 6.82
N PRO A 399 38.48 13.07 5.79
CA PRO A 399 39.82 13.26 5.20
C PRO A 399 40.86 13.87 6.14
N GLU A 400 40.48 14.46 7.30
CA GLU A 400 41.41 14.97 8.30
C GLU A 400 42.21 13.87 9.01
N GLN A 401 41.83 12.61 8.81
CA GLN A 401 42.53 11.43 9.33
C GLN A 401 43.52 10.83 8.34
N ASP A 402 44.32 11.63 7.66
CA ASP A 402 45.43 11.21 6.76
C ASP A 402 45.03 10.25 5.61
N GLY A 403 43.77 10.25 5.20
CA GLY A 403 43.29 9.37 4.11
C GLY A 403 43.25 7.89 4.45
N ASP A 404 43.15 7.52 5.72
CA ASP A 404 43.09 6.14 6.17
C ASP A 404 41.87 5.42 5.59
N LEU A 405 42.10 4.21 5.14
CA LEU A 405 41.05 3.35 4.61
C LEU A 405 40.19 2.83 5.78
N GLU A 406 38.90 3.06 5.72
CA GLU A 406 37.91 2.57 6.69
C GLU A 406 37.17 1.36 6.14
N PHE A 407 37.04 0.31 6.93
CA PHE A 407 36.11 -0.79 6.69
C PHE A 407 35.03 -0.77 7.75
N GLN A 408 33.76 -0.74 7.31
CA GLN A 408 32.59 -0.83 8.18
C GLN A 408 31.70 -2.00 7.75
N ARG A 409 31.33 -2.88 8.69
CA ARG A 409 30.36 -3.95 8.51
C ARG A 409 29.15 -3.72 9.39
N ARG A 410 27.95 -3.73 8.81
CA ARG A 410 26.68 -3.76 9.54
C ARG A 410 25.89 -5.01 9.24
N GLN A 411 25.53 -5.75 10.27
CA GLN A 411 24.65 -6.92 10.21
C GLN A 411 23.36 -6.60 10.94
N GLN A 412 22.21 -6.70 10.26
CA GLN A 412 20.92 -6.28 10.80
C GLN A 412 19.83 -7.26 10.44
N THR A 413 18.99 -7.58 11.41
CA THR A 413 17.73 -8.32 11.20
C THR A 413 16.58 -7.47 11.66
N ASN A 414 15.57 -7.28 10.79
CA ASN A 414 14.28 -6.75 11.16
C ASN A 414 13.27 -7.90 11.15
N ASN A 415 12.67 -8.18 12.31
CA ASN A 415 11.72 -9.27 12.48
C ASN A 415 10.36 -8.72 12.87
N ASN A 416 9.40 -8.79 11.94
CA ASN A 416 8.10 -8.17 12.07
C ASN A 416 7.00 -9.23 12.08
N GLU A 417 6.09 -9.14 13.04
CA GLU A 417 4.92 -10.02 13.16
C GLU A 417 3.67 -9.17 13.28
N LEU A 418 2.70 -9.40 12.42
CA LEU A 418 1.40 -8.75 12.44
C LEU A 418 0.30 -9.79 12.67
N TYR A 419 -0.56 -9.54 13.64
CA TYR A 419 -1.78 -10.30 13.90
C TYR A 419 -2.98 -9.36 13.76
N VAL A 420 -3.88 -9.66 12.84
CA VAL A 420 -5.14 -8.92 12.64
C VAL A 420 -6.30 -9.87 12.89
N ASN A 421 -7.22 -9.44 13.75
CA ASN A 421 -8.48 -10.14 14.00
C ASN A 421 -9.61 -9.15 13.77
N GLN A 422 -10.53 -9.49 12.86
CA GLN A 422 -11.64 -8.60 12.50
C GLN A 422 -12.96 -9.37 12.57
N LEU A 423 -13.96 -8.74 13.18
CA LEU A 423 -15.36 -9.16 13.13
C LEU A 423 -16.16 -8.13 12.34
N ILE A 424 -16.85 -8.59 11.32
CA ILE A 424 -17.66 -7.76 10.43
C ILE A 424 -19.07 -8.33 10.41
N ALA A 425 -20.05 -7.50 10.73
CA ALA A 425 -21.46 -7.87 10.69
C ALA A 425 -22.26 -6.89 9.85
N ASN A 426 -23.09 -7.40 8.98
CA ASN A 426 -24.08 -6.62 8.24
C ASN A 426 -25.46 -7.15 8.61
N TYR A 427 -26.34 -6.27 9.04
CA TYR A 427 -27.68 -6.60 9.47
C TYR A 427 -28.71 -5.74 8.75
N LYS A 428 -29.68 -6.34 8.10
CA LYS A 428 -30.80 -5.66 7.46
C LYS A 428 -31.98 -5.62 8.43
N PHE A 429 -32.31 -4.46 8.98
CA PHE A 429 -33.49 -4.29 9.82
C PHE A 429 -34.77 -4.27 9.01
N THR A 430 -34.74 -3.65 7.84
CA THR A 430 -35.83 -3.56 6.88
C THR A 430 -35.24 -3.45 5.48
N GLU A 431 -36.07 -3.48 4.44
CA GLU A 431 -35.64 -3.20 3.04
C GLU A 431 -34.93 -1.83 2.87
N ARG A 432 -35.13 -0.92 3.81
CA ARG A 432 -34.62 0.46 3.75
C ARG A 432 -33.56 0.78 4.79
N LEU A 433 -33.42 -0.04 5.84
CA LEU A 433 -32.52 0.25 6.95
C LEU A 433 -31.52 -0.90 7.13
N ASP A 434 -30.25 -0.61 6.81
CA ASP A 434 -29.11 -1.49 7.01
C ASP A 434 -28.22 -0.98 8.16
N PHE A 435 -27.65 -1.91 8.90
CA PHE A 435 -26.61 -1.62 9.91
C PHE A 435 -25.36 -2.42 9.62
N LYS A 436 -24.21 -1.77 9.63
CA LYS A 436 -22.88 -2.41 9.48
C LYS A 436 -22.06 -2.14 10.73
N ALA A 437 -21.61 -3.22 11.38
CA ALA A 437 -20.69 -3.16 12.49
C ALA A 437 -19.35 -3.81 12.09
N LYS A 438 -18.25 -3.18 12.50
CA LYS A 438 -16.90 -3.70 12.28
C LYS A 438 -16.09 -3.50 13.55
N GLY A 439 -15.30 -4.51 13.92
CA GLY A 439 -14.34 -4.41 15.01
C GLY A 439 -13.01 -5.04 14.62
N SER A 440 -11.90 -4.49 15.10
CA SER A 440 -10.57 -5.09 14.95
C SER A 440 -9.76 -5.07 16.23
N LEU A 441 -8.98 -6.13 16.40
CA LEU A 441 -7.96 -6.30 17.42
C LEU A 441 -6.65 -6.64 16.69
N ASN A 442 -5.75 -5.67 16.62
CA ASN A 442 -4.50 -5.80 15.89
C ASN A 442 -3.32 -5.74 16.86
N PHE A 443 -2.34 -6.61 16.64
CA PHE A 443 -1.10 -6.66 17.41
C PHE A 443 0.06 -6.70 16.43
N ILE A 444 1.04 -5.80 16.61
CA ILE A 444 2.27 -5.83 15.84
C ILE A 444 3.48 -5.86 16.74
N ARG A 445 4.48 -6.61 16.33
CA ARG A 445 5.80 -6.66 16.91
C ARG A 445 6.81 -6.36 15.81
N GLY A 446 7.65 -5.35 16.03
CA GLY A 446 8.76 -5.00 15.15
C GLY A 446 10.05 -5.05 15.96
N ASN A 447 10.86 -6.09 15.76
CA ASN A 447 12.06 -6.30 16.54
C ASN A 447 13.32 -6.14 15.68
N GLU A 448 14.32 -5.50 16.24
CA GLU A 448 15.68 -5.45 15.70
C GLU A 448 16.61 -6.14 16.72
N PRO A 449 16.67 -7.47 16.68
CA PRO A 449 17.44 -8.24 17.64
C PRO A 449 18.90 -8.29 17.21
N ASP A 450 19.78 -7.75 18.01
CA ASP A 450 21.24 -7.85 17.84
C ASP A 450 21.75 -7.29 16.49
N ARG A 451 21.41 -6.02 16.16
CA ARG A 451 22.12 -5.30 15.10
C ARG A 451 23.57 -5.14 15.52
N ARG A 452 24.52 -5.56 14.68
CA ARG A 452 25.95 -5.53 14.92
C ARG A 452 26.60 -4.57 13.96
N THR A 453 27.32 -3.58 14.45
CA THR A 453 28.11 -2.64 13.64
C THR A 453 29.55 -2.73 14.10
N ASN A 454 30.47 -2.88 13.15
CA ASN A 454 31.91 -2.83 13.36
C ASN A 454 32.51 -1.83 12.40
N LYS A 455 33.45 -1.03 12.90
CA LYS A 455 34.19 -0.06 12.14
C LYS A 455 35.68 -0.17 12.47
N TYR A 456 36.50 -0.28 11.44
CA TYR A 456 37.94 -0.48 11.56
C TYR A 456 38.70 0.45 10.60
N LEU A 457 39.79 1.01 11.06
CA LEU A 457 40.72 1.80 10.26
C LEU A 457 41.93 0.97 9.87
N PHE A 458 42.32 1.01 8.59
CA PHE A 458 43.51 0.36 8.07
C PHE A 458 44.70 1.31 8.18
N ARG A 459 45.56 1.04 9.16
CA ARG A 459 46.76 1.79 9.47
C ARG A 459 47.92 0.82 9.77
N ASP A 460 49.13 1.21 9.49
CA ASP A 460 50.32 0.42 9.78
C ASP A 460 50.26 -1.05 9.24
N ASN A 461 49.52 -1.23 8.13
CA ASN A 461 49.34 -2.51 7.43
C ASN A 461 48.41 -3.54 8.12
N TYR A 462 47.57 -3.09 9.04
CA TYR A 462 46.49 -3.88 9.68
C TYR A 462 45.25 -3.08 9.98
N TYR A 463 44.11 -3.78 10.12
CA TYR A 463 42.85 -3.15 10.59
C TYR A 463 42.85 -3.08 12.11
N SER A 464 42.42 -1.94 12.66
CA SER A 464 42.23 -1.73 14.10
C SER A 464 40.97 -0.94 14.41
N PRO A 465 40.32 -1.14 15.56
CA PRO A 465 39.21 -0.31 15.98
C PRO A 465 39.71 1.11 16.29
N GLU A 466 38.81 2.08 16.11
CA GLU A 466 39.03 3.45 16.60
C GLU A 466 38.89 3.48 18.12
N THR A 467 39.75 4.22 18.79
CA THR A 467 39.77 4.36 20.26
C THR A 467 39.18 5.64 20.78
N SER A 468 38.78 6.55 19.87
CA SER A 468 38.19 7.86 20.20
C SER A 468 36.67 7.82 20.40
N SER A 469 36.01 6.75 19.97
CA SER A 469 34.54 6.61 20.02
C SER A 469 34.11 5.17 20.23
N ALA A 470 33.57 4.87 21.40
CA ALA A 470 33.01 3.56 21.72
C ALA A 470 31.81 3.16 20.86
N GLY A 471 31.06 4.11 20.32
CA GLY A 471 29.86 3.89 19.51
C GLY A 471 30.13 3.32 18.11
N GLU A 472 31.36 3.15 17.68
CA GLU A 472 31.70 2.62 16.35
C GLU A 472 31.67 1.09 16.28
N ASN A 473 31.77 0.42 17.45
CA ASN A 473 31.67 -1.03 17.57
C ASN A 473 30.52 -1.38 18.52
N GLU A 474 29.32 -1.53 17.96
CA GLU A 474 28.08 -1.62 18.76
C GLU A 474 27.29 -2.90 18.52
N ARG A 475 26.53 -3.28 19.54
CA ARG A 475 25.39 -4.19 19.45
C ARG A 475 24.13 -3.46 19.90
N TYR A 476 23.13 -3.45 19.04
CA TYR A 476 21.88 -2.75 19.26
C TYR A 476 20.71 -3.74 19.30
N PHE A 477 19.89 -3.62 20.34
CA PHE A 477 18.72 -4.47 20.55
C PHE A 477 17.50 -3.57 20.68
N ALA A 478 16.54 -3.69 19.78
CA ALA A 478 15.31 -2.93 19.84
C ALA A 478 14.06 -3.80 19.75
N LYS A 479 12.99 -3.36 20.42
CA LYS A 479 11.66 -3.96 20.40
C LYS A 479 10.62 -2.88 20.22
N LEU A 480 9.70 -3.12 19.29
CA LEU A 480 8.48 -2.35 19.11
C LEU A 480 7.29 -3.28 19.32
N GLU A 481 6.37 -2.88 20.19
CA GLU A 481 5.09 -3.55 20.39
C GLU A 481 3.98 -2.51 20.22
N GLU A 482 3.00 -2.78 19.36
CA GLU A 482 1.83 -1.91 19.21
C GLU A 482 0.56 -2.74 19.27
N ASN A 483 -0.38 -2.27 20.08
CA ASN A 483 -1.74 -2.77 20.17
C ASN A 483 -2.68 -1.72 19.58
N ASP A 484 -3.53 -2.11 18.64
CA ASP A 484 -4.49 -1.22 17.99
C ASP A 484 -5.87 -1.86 18.00
N TYR A 485 -6.83 -1.17 18.58
CA TYR A 485 -8.22 -1.61 18.71
C TYR A 485 -9.12 -0.61 18.01
N ALA A 486 -10.00 -1.08 17.15
CA ALA A 486 -10.96 -0.22 16.46
C ALA A 486 -12.36 -0.85 16.46
N ALA A 487 -13.37 -0.02 16.62
CA ALA A 487 -14.78 -0.37 16.48
C ALA A 487 -15.49 0.70 15.66
N LYS A 488 -16.34 0.30 14.72
CA LYS A 488 -17.09 1.19 13.82
C LYS A 488 -18.50 0.65 13.62
N GLY A 489 -19.50 1.53 13.75
CA GLY A 489 -20.89 1.25 13.43
C GLY A 489 -21.46 2.27 12.46
N LYS A 490 -22.23 1.81 11.47
CA LYS A 490 -22.88 2.66 10.47
C LYS A 490 -24.30 2.19 10.19
N PHE A 491 -25.26 3.09 10.27
CA PHE A 491 -26.61 2.93 9.76
C PHE A 491 -26.71 3.57 8.37
N SER A 492 -27.42 2.90 7.46
CA SER A 492 -27.73 3.40 6.13
C SER A 492 -29.25 3.30 5.91
N TYR A 493 -29.89 4.41 5.66
CA TYR A 493 -31.33 4.48 5.44
C TYR A 493 -31.65 4.97 4.02
N LYS A 494 -32.30 4.14 3.20
CA LYS A 494 -32.77 4.51 1.86
C LYS A 494 -33.94 5.48 1.99
N LEU A 495 -33.80 6.66 1.39
CA LEU A 495 -34.81 7.71 1.49
C LEU A 495 -36.01 7.45 0.59
N LYS A 496 -35.82 6.75 -0.54
CA LYS A 496 -36.86 6.38 -1.49
C LYS A 496 -36.95 4.87 -1.65
N GLU A 497 -38.12 4.40 -2.07
CA GLU A 497 -38.39 2.98 -2.31
C GLU A 497 -37.96 2.52 -3.72
N ASP A 498 -37.65 3.47 -4.60
CA ASP A 498 -37.15 3.19 -5.93
C ASP A 498 -35.71 2.60 -5.84
N GLU A 499 -35.50 1.41 -6.40
CA GLU A 499 -34.22 0.73 -6.40
C GLU A 499 -33.17 1.42 -7.29
N GLU A 500 -33.63 2.24 -8.26
CA GLU A 500 -32.73 3.04 -9.10
C GLU A 500 -32.27 4.32 -8.41
N ASP A 501 -32.97 4.78 -7.37
CA ASP A 501 -32.64 5.99 -6.62
C ASP A 501 -31.60 5.65 -5.53
N VAL A 502 -30.44 6.29 -5.61
CA VAL A 502 -29.34 6.12 -4.66
C VAL A 502 -29.43 7.01 -3.43
N SER A 503 -30.56 7.71 -3.22
CA SER A 503 -30.72 8.64 -2.09
C SER A 503 -30.70 7.91 -0.76
N THR A 504 -29.68 8.18 0.04
CA THR A 504 -29.46 7.53 1.35
C THR A 504 -29.03 8.55 2.40
N LEU A 505 -29.46 8.31 3.62
CA LEU A 505 -28.94 8.95 4.82
C LEU A 505 -28.07 7.94 5.57
N GLU A 506 -26.81 8.26 5.73
CA GLU A 506 -25.86 7.46 6.47
C GLU A 506 -25.42 8.20 7.74
N PHE A 507 -25.33 7.48 8.85
CA PHE A 507 -24.79 8.02 10.09
C PHE A 507 -24.16 6.94 10.91
N GLY A 508 -23.14 7.31 11.68
CA GLY A 508 -22.40 6.33 12.46
C GLY A 508 -21.34 6.94 13.35
N GLY A 509 -20.55 6.07 13.92
CA GLY A 509 -19.43 6.48 14.71
C GLY A 509 -18.37 5.39 14.77
N ASP A 510 -17.18 5.82 15.18
CA ASP A 510 -16.08 4.91 15.42
C ASP A 510 -15.24 5.34 16.64
N TYR A 511 -14.57 4.34 17.18
CA TYR A 511 -13.60 4.48 18.25
C TYR A 511 -12.33 3.74 17.85
N ARG A 512 -11.17 4.36 18.11
CA ARG A 512 -9.86 3.74 17.95
C ARG A 512 -8.99 4.03 19.17
N TYR A 513 -8.30 3.00 19.65
CA TYR A 513 -7.27 3.10 20.66
C TYR A 513 -5.99 2.43 20.17
N THR A 514 -4.88 3.17 20.20
CA THR A 514 -3.57 2.66 19.81
C THR A 514 -2.59 2.89 20.95
N GLU A 515 -1.84 1.87 21.32
CA GLU A 515 -0.75 1.95 22.30
C GLU A 515 0.49 1.31 21.71
N ARG A 516 1.58 2.09 21.60
CA ARG A 516 2.89 1.66 21.13
C ARG A 516 3.92 1.79 22.24
N LEU A 517 4.70 0.74 22.45
CA LEU A 517 5.90 0.74 23.28
C LEU A 517 7.10 0.43 22.38
N PHE A 518 8.08 1.30 22.43
CA PHE A 518 9.38 1.08 21.82
C PHE A 518 10.44 1.10 22.91
N SER A 519 11.41 0.16 22.85
CA SER A 519 12.53 0.10 23.76
C SER A 519 13.80 -0.32 23.01
N ALA A 520 14.93 0.27 23.36
CA ALA A 520 16.23 -0.06 22.79
C ALA A 520 17.34 -0.07 23.84
N THR A 521 18.28 -0.99 23.67
CA THR A 521 19.52 -1.05 24.46
C THR A 521 20.69 -1.12 23.52
N ILE A 522 21.73 -0.33 23.77
CA ILE A 522 22.96 -0.27 22.99
C ILE A 522 24.07 -0.80 23.90
N PHE A 523 24.91 -1.66 23.37
CA PHE A 523 26.17 -2.09 23.99
C PHE A 523 27.31 -1.69 23.07
N ASN A 524 28.23 -0.89 23.60
CA ASN A 524 29.41 -0.41 22.91
C ASN A 524 30.64 -1.15 23.41
N HIS A 525 31.63 -1.36 22.54
CA HIS A 525 32.94 -1.89 22.85
C HIS A 525 33.93 -0.72 22.87
N ASP A 526 34.28 -0.25 24.04
CA ASP A 526 35.22 0.87 24.26
C ASP A 526 36.64 0.36 24.31
N PHE A 527 37.40 0.52 23.24
CA PHE A 527 38.78 0.03 23.10
C PHE A 527 39.75 0.99 23.75
N SER A 528 40.53 0.48 24.70
CA SER A 528 41.57 1.22 25.42
C SER A 528 42.86 1.45 24.59
N SER A 529 43.07 0.64 23.53
CA SER A 529 44.25 0.71 22.68
C SER A 529 43.95 0.09 21.30
N ARG A 530 44.78 0.45 20.32
CA ARG A 530 44.72 -0.20 19.00
C ARG A 530 45.13 -1.67 19.11
N VAL A 531 44.31 -2.53 18.54
CA VAL A 531 44.55 -3.97 18.45
C VAL A 531 44.32 -4.41 17.01
N ALA A 532 45.19 -5.30 16.48
CA ALA A 532 44.99 -5.86 15.15
C ALA A 532 43.74 -6.74 15.12
N ILE A 533 42.87 -6.48 14.13
CA ILE A 533 41.66 -7.27 13.91
C ILE A 533 41.72 -7.93 12.53
N ASP A 534 41.44 -9.22 12.49
CA ASP A 534 41.14 -9.94 11.28
C ASP A 534 39.65 -9.74 10.96
N ILE A 535 39.36 -9.03 9.88
CA ILE A 535 37.97 -8.73 9.45
C ILE A 535 37.16 -9.98 9.06
N GLU A 536 37.86 -11.09 8.73
CA GLU A 536 37.27 -12.40 8.47
C GLU A 536 37.04 -13.23 9.73
N ASN A 537 37.68 -12.86 10.86
CA ASN A 537 37.52 -13.52 12.16
C ASN A 537 37.52 -12.52 13.34
N PRO A 538 36.58 -11.55 13.37
CA PRO A 538 36.56 -10.52 14.40
C PRO A 538 36.32 -11.08 15.81
N ASP A 539 35.63 -12.19 15.97
CA ASP A 539 35.34 -12.82 17.27
C ASP A 539 36.58 -13.24 18.06
N ALA A 540 37.75 -13.33 17.41
CA ALA A 540 39.00 -13.53 18.12
C ALA A 540 39.31 -12.37 19.09
N VAL A 541 38.92 -11.16 18.75
CA VAL A 541 39.08 -9.95 19.58
C VAL A 541 37.82 -9.69 20.41
N PHE A 542 36.61 -9.83 19.85
CA PHE A 542 35.37 -9.63 20.58
C PHE A 542 35.03 -10.84 21.47
N SER A 543 35.71 -10.97 22.57
CA SER A 543 35.70 -12.16 23.45
C SER A 543 35.87 -11.81 24.94
N GLN A 544 35.54 -12.76 25.82
CA GLN A 544 35.81 -12.63 27.26
C GLN A 544 37.30 -12.39 27.56
N SER A 545 38.21 -13.06 26.83
CA SER A 545 39.64 -12.87 27.01
C SER A 545 40.08 -11.42 26.78
N SER A 546 39.45 -10.72 25.89
CA SER A 546 39.75 -9.29 25.64
C SER A 546 39.28 -8.38 26.75
N ILE A 547 38.16 -8.68 27.37
CA ILE A 547 37.70 -7.98 28.61
C ILE A 547 38.67 -8.24 29.75
N ASP A 548 39.03 -9.50 30.00
CA ASP A 548 39.91 -9.92 31.08
C ASP A 548 41.33 -9.31 30.94
N ASN A 549 41.76 -9.04 29.69
CA ASN A 549 43.03 -8.39 29.38
C ASN A 549 42.92 -6.87 29.16
N ASN A 550 41.78 -6.24 29.49
CA ASN A 550 41.52 -4.81 29.33
C ASN A 550 41.79 -4.26 27.92
N ILE A 551 41.54 -5.06 26.88
CA ILE A 551 41.64 -4.63 25.49
C ILE A 551 40.48 -3.69 25.16
N PHE A 552 39.28 -4.05 25.62
CA PHE A 552 38.10 -3.16 25.61
C PHE A 552 37.25 -3.38 26.87
N GLU A 553 36.46 -2.36 27.19
CA GLU A 553 35.39 -2.42 28.17
C GLU A 553 34.04 -2.43 27.46
N LEU A 554 33.06 -3.11 28.07
CA LEU A 554 31.66 -3.00 27.63
C LEU A 554 30.99 -1.84 28.37
N GLU A 555 30.35 -0.98 27.61
CA GLU A 555 29.47 0.04 28.13
C GLU A 555 28.10 0.00 27.39
N THR A 556 27.11 0.61 28.02
CA THR A 556 25.85 0.84 27.34
C THR A 556 25.78 2.28 26.82
N GLY A 557 24.82 2.61 26.02
CA GLY A 557 24.57 3.99 25.63
C GLY A 557 24.27 4.93 26.82
N ARG A 558 24.16 4.37 28.03
CA ARG A 558 24.04 5.11 29.30
C ARG A 558 25.36 5.12 30.10
N GLY A 559 26.41 4.48 29.61
CA GLY A 559 27.73 4.39 30.22
C GLY A 559 28.09 3.02 30.79
N GLY A 560 29.22 2.94 31.46
CA GLY A 560 29.82 1.69 31.97
C GLY A 560 29.17 1.15 33.23
N ALA A 561 29.80 0.10 33.81
CA ALA A 561 29.31 -0.65 34.97
C ALA A 561 29.10 0.19 36.26
N SER A 562 29.78 1.33 36.38
CA SER A 562 29.60 2.26 37.51
C SER A 562 28.27 3.04 37.50
N ASN A 563 27.59 3.08 36.33
CA ASN A 563 26.29 3.75 36.24
C ASN A 563 25.17 2.79 36.68
N PRO A 564 24.42 3.08 37.76
CA PRO A 564 23.31 2.24 38.21
C PRO A 564 22.19 2.11 37.20
N ASN A 565 22.12 3.02 36.20
CA ASN A 565 21.13 3.02 35.13
C ASN A 565 21.67 2.41 33.81
N ALA A 566 22.88 1.83 33.81
CA ALA A 566 23.50 1.31 32.58
C ALA A 566 22.57 0.37 31.76
N PHE A 567 21.80 -0.47 32.44
CA PHE A 567 20.89 -1.42 31.80
C PHE A 567 19.47 -0.90 31.57
N VAL A 568 19.14 0.35 31.97
CA VAL A 568 17.83 0.94 31.71
C VAL A 568 17.69 1.22 30.21
N PRO A 569 16.74 0.60 29.50
CA PRO A 569 16.60 0.81 28.06
C PRO A 569 16.17 2.25 27.75
N PHE A 570 16.52 2.72 26.58
CA PHE A 570 15.90 3.90 26.00
C PHE A 570 14.49 3.54 25.55
N THR A 571 13.50 4.39 25.86
CA THR A 571 12.10 4.07 25.58
C THR A 571 11.33 5.28 25.08
N TYR A 572 10.29 5.00 24.29
CA TYR A 572 9.11 5.87 24.20
C TYR A 572 7.84 5.03 24.23
N ARG A 573 6.79 5.62 24.82
CA ARG A 573 5.44 5.03 24.88
C ARG A 573 4.44 6.03 24.34
N GLY A 574 3.79 5.68 23.25
CA GLY A 574 2.72 6.46 22.61
C GLY A 574 1.36 5.86 22.91
N LYS A 575 0.40 6.71 23.25
CA LYS A 575 -1.02 6.37 23.36
C LYS A 575 -1.82 7.34 22.52
N ARG A 576 -2.76 6.83 21.73
CA ARG A 576 -3.69 7.63 20.93
C ARG A 576 -5.10 7.10 21.09
N GLN A 577 -6.05 8.02 21.34
CA GLN A 577 -7.48 7.73 21.39
C GLN A 577 -8.20 8.63 20.40
N ILE A 578 -9.11 8.05 19.64
CA ILE A 578 -9.92 8.76 18.65
C ILE A 578 -11.38 8.36 18.89
N PHE A 579 -12.22 9.37 19.08
CA PHE A 579 -13.68 9.23 19.13
C PHE A 579 -14.26 10.02 17.96
N ALA A 580 -15.08 9.39 17.16
CA ALA A 580 -15.67 10.03 16.01
C ALA A 580 -17.15 9.72 15.83
N GLY A 581 -17.88 10.73 15.35
CA GLY A 581 -19.24 10.61 14.84
C GLY A 581 -19.31 11.21 13.45
N PHE A 582 -20.05 10.59 12.54
CA PHE A 582 -20.19 11.07 11.16
C PHE A 582 -21.61 10.94 10.64
N GLY A 583 -21.95 11.81 9.69
CA GLY A 583 -23.17 11.74 8.91
C GLY A 583 -22.91 12.09 7.46
N ASN A 584 -23.68 11.50 6.57
CA ASN A 584 -23.61 11.73 5.13
C ASN A 584 -25.01 11.62 4.52
N LEU A 585 -25.38 12.60 3.72
CA LEU A 585 -26.60 12.60 2.93
C LEU A 585 -26.22 12.45 1.46
N VAL A 586 -26.59 11.36 0.84
CA VAL A 586 -26.57 11.18 -0.61
C VAL A 586 -27.99 11.48 -1.12
N TYR A 587 -28.11 12.36 -2.09
CA TYR A 587 -29.41 12.74 -2.65
C TYR A 587 -29.34 12.83 -4.17
N GLN A 588 -30.24 12.13 -4.83
CA GLN A 588 -30.41 12.14 -6.29
C GLN A 588 -31.46 13.16 -6.71
N LEU A 589 -31.03 14.12 -7.51
CA LEU A 589 -31.83 15.17 -8.10
C LEU A 589 -32.11 14.87 -9.58
N GLY A 590 -33.21 14.23 -9.86
CA GLY A 590 -33.53 13.72 -11.21
C GLY A 590 -32.56 12.58 -11.60
N ASP A 591 -32.51 12.28 -12.91
CA ASP A 591 -31.75 11.13 -13.42
C ASP A 591 -30.22 11.38 -13.52
N ASN A 592 -29.82 12.64 -13.58
CA ASN A 592 -28.46 13.00 -13.98
C ASN A 592 -27.59 13.54 -12.84
N PHE A 593 -28.15 14.08 -11.77
CA PHE A 593 -27.39 14.77 -10.74
C PHE A 593 -27.51 14.08 -9.39
N ILE A 594 -26.37 13.74 -8.81
CA ILE A 594 -26.28 13.14 -7.48
C ILE A 594 -25.32 13.98 -6.64
N ALA A 595 -25.77 14.38 -5.46
CA ALA A 595 -24.98 15.10 -4.48
C ALA A 595 -24.79 14.26 -3.22
N SER A 596 -23.58 14.26 -2.68
CA SER A 596 -23.28 13.72 -1.35
C SER A 596 -22.68 14.84 -0.50
N VAL A 597 -23.25 15.10 0.65
CA VAL A 597 -22.76 16.09 1.63
C VAL A 597 -22.65 15.42 2.98
N GLY A 598 -21.46 15.45 3.54
CA GLY A 598 -21.20 14.81 4.83
C GLY A 598 -20.32 15.64 5.73
N GLY A 599 -20.28 15.23 6.99
CA GLY A 599 -19.42 15.81 7.99
C GLY A 599 -19.00 14.76 9.00
N ARG A 600 -17.80 14.92 9.53
CA ARG A 600 -17.25 14.09 10.59
C ARG A 600 -16.79 14.98 11.74
N PHE A 601 -17.24 14.67 12.94
CA PHE A 601 -16.69 15.19 14.18
C PHE A 601 -15.69 14.19 14.74
N GLU A 602 -14.50 14.67 15.10
CA GLU A 602 -13.45 13.78 15.60
C GLU A 602 -12.68 14.44 16.74
N LYS A 603 -12.62 13.74 17.87
CA LYS A 603 -11.77 14.09 19.00
C LYS A 603 -10.60 13.15 19.06
N ILE A 604 -9.36 13.69 18.97
CA ILE A 604 -8.12 12.95 19.03
C ILE A 604 -7.27 13.41 20.19
N GLN A 605 -6.79 12.45 20.98
CA GLN A 605 -5.88 12.66 22.10
C GLN A 605 -4.67 11.76 21.92
N GLN A 606 -3.49 12.38 21.86
CA GLN A 606 -2.22 11.66 21.79
C GLN A 606 -1.30 12.09 22.91
N ARG A 607 -0.69 11.11 23.57
CA ARG A 607 0.37 11.32 24.55
C ARG A 607 1.54 10.41 24.25
N VAL A 608 2.75 10.99 24.14
CA VAL A 608 4.00 10.26 23.97
C VAL A 608 4.91 10.61 25.14
N THR A 609 5.24 9.62 25.96
CA THR A 609 6.25 9.74 27.03
C THR A 609 7.53 9.10 26.56
N TYR A 610 8.67 9.63 26.94
CA TYR A 610 9.96 9.15 26.49
C TYR A 610 11.06 9.27 27.55
N ASN A 611 12.03 8.34 27.44
CA ASN A 611 13.31 8.35 28.13
C ASN A 611 14.39 8.05 27.09
N THR A 612 15.10 9.06 26.62
CA THR A 612 15.83 9.02 25.35
C THR A 612 17.34 9.01 25.48
N ASN A 613 18.02 8.85 24.34
CA ASN A 613 19.47 8.71 24.17
C ASN A 613 20.16 9.95 23.56
N ILE A 614 19.52 11.12 23.58
CA ILE A 614 20.09 12.33 22.91
C ILE A 614 21.24 12.94 23.69
N ALA A 615 21.22 12.82 25.04
CA ALA A 615 22.24 13.37 25.92
C ALA A 615 22.82 12.27 26.79
N GLN A 616 24.02 12.53 27.35
CA GLN A 616 24.65 11.65 28.35
C GLN A 616 23.78 11.44 29.57
N SER A 617 22.91 12.39 29.91
CA SER A 617 21.85 12.22 30.91
C SER A 617 20.55 11.89 30.21
N ALA A 618 19.79 10.95 30.75
CA ALA A 618 18.46 10.62 30.26
C ALA A 618 17.55 11.86 30.22
N ILE A 619 16.93 12.12 29.10
CA ILE A 619 15.89 13.12 28.95
C ILE A 619 14.53 12.43 29.09
N ASP A 620 13.89 12.65 30.25
CA ASP A 620 12.51 12.24 30.46
C ASP A 620 11.57 13.37 30.11
N GLY A 621 10.52 13.03 29.35
CA GLY A 621 9.55 14.04 28.94
C GLY A 621 8.29 13.47 28.33
N ALA A 622 7.42 14.36 27.90
CA ALA A 622 6.18 13.99 27.23
C ALA A 622 5.76 15.05 26.20
N SER A 623 5.27 14.57 25.05
CA SER A 623 4.50 15.36 24.09
C SER A 623 3.02 15.04 24.26
N ASN A 624 2.17 16.06 24.34
CA ASN A 624 0.72 15.91 24.50
C ASN A 624 0.03 16.72 23.40
N LEU A 625 -0.78 16.05 22.58
CA LEU A 625 -1.57 16.66 21.52
C LEU A 625 -3.05 16.29 21.74
N ASP A 626 -3.89 17.29 21.97
CA ASP A 626 -5.35 17.16 22.11
C ASP A 626 -6.00 18.09 21.07
N ARG A 627 -6.80 17.54 20.17
CA ARG A 627 -7.46 18.27 19.09
C ARG A 627 -8.88 17.78 18.88
N THR A 628 -9.71 18.71 18.44
CA THR A 628 -11.07 18.43 18.00
C THR A 628 -11.24 18.98 16.60
N TYR A 629 -11.75 18.15 15.69
CA TYR A 629 -11.94 18.49 14.27
C TYR A 629 -13.41 18.38 13.89
N VAL A 630 -13.82 19.29 12.99
CA VAL A 630 -15.04 19.18 12.22
C VAL A 630 -14.61 19.12 10.74
N LEU A 631 -14.85 18.01 10.12
CA LEU A 631 -14.30 17.68 8.80
C LEU A 631 -15.46 17.57 7.78
N PRO A 632 -15.78 18.66 7.06
CA PRO A 632 -16.79 18.63 6.02
C PRO A 632 -16.28 17.94 4.76
N SER A 633 -17.18 17.32 4.02
CA SER A 633 -16.91 16.77 2.69
C SER A 633 -18.14 16.88 1.80
N PHE A 634 -17.92 17.10 0.51
CA PHE A 634 -18.97 17.01 -0.50
C PHE A 634 -18.45 16.30 -1.75
N ASN A 635 -19.36 15.62 -2.44
CA ASN A 635 -19.14 15.00 -3.74
C ASN A 635 -20.36 15.27 -4.63
N LEU A 636 -20.12 15.78 -5.81
CA LEU A 636 -21.15 16.05 -6.82
C LEU A 636 -20.85 15.15 -8.02
N LYS A 637 -21.85 14.45 -8.52
CA LYS A 637 -21.77 13.62 -9.71
C LYS A 637 -22.83 14.07 -10.70
N TYR A 638 -22.41 14.37 -11.93
CA TYR A 638 -23.30 14.72 -13.02
C TYR A 638 -23.10 13.75 -14.20
N ASN A 639 -24.15 13.02 -14.56
CA ASN A 639 -24.18 12.14 -15.69
C ASN A 639 -24.65 12.92 -16.92
N PHE A 640 -23.76 13.28 -17.86
CA PHE A 640 -24.16 13.89 -19.14
C PHE A 640 -24.99 12.91 -19.97
N ASN A 641 -24.62 11.65 -19.92
CA ASN A 641 -25.29 10.50 -20.48
C ASN A 641 -24.80 9.23 -19.77
N GLU A 642 -25.23 8.04 -20.23
CA GLU A 642 -24.83 6.77 -19.62
C GLU A 642 -23.31 6.53 -19.60
N ASN A 643 -22.56 7.15 -20.50
CA ASN A 643 -21.12 6.90 -20.67
C ASN A 643 -20.23 8.05 -20.20
N SER A 644 -20.75 9.25 -19.98
CA SER A 644 -19.96 10.45 -19.66
C SER A 644 -20.39 11.02 -18.32
N ILE A 645 -19.45 11.13 -17.40
CA ILE A 645 -19.67 11.54 -16.01
C ILE A 645 -18.67 12.64 -15.63
N LEU A 646 -19.16 13.69 -14.96
CA LEU A 646 -18.33 14.68 -14.27
C LEU A 646 -18.52 14.53 -12.77
N ARG A 647 -17.43 14.50 -12.03
CA ARG A 647 -17.42 14.51 -10.56
C ARG A 647 -16.65 15.72 -10.05
N ILE A 648 -17.15 16.35 -9.00
CA ILE A 648 -16.46 17.41 -8.27
C ILE A 648 -16.53 17.06 -6.79
N ALA A 649 -15.39 17.10 -6.12
CA ALA A 649 -15.31 16.75 -4.71
C ALA A 649 -14.47 17.77 -3.94
N GLY A 650 -14.87 18.11 -2.73
CA GLY A 650 -14.08 18.93 -1.83
C GLY A 650 -14.18 18.42 -0.40
N SER A 651 -13.09 18.56 0.35
CA SER A 651 -13.04 18.06 1.72
C SER A 651 -11.97 18.74 2.56
N GLN A 652 -12.18 18.72 3.87
CA GLN A 652 -11.16 19.02 4.87
C GLN A 652 -10.81 17.76 5.63
N SER A 653 -9.51 17.57 5.90
CA SER A 653 -8.94 16.49 6.69
C SER A 653 -7.72 17.00 7.45
N TYR A 654 -7.03 16.15 8.21
CA TYR A 654 -5.82 16.54 8.91
C TYR A 654 -4.72 15.49 8.76
N THR A 655 -3.49 15.82 9.17
CA THR A 655 -2.36 14.89 9.30
C THR A 655 -1.76 15.05 10.68
N PHE A 656 -1.75 13.97 11.46
CA PHE A 656 -1.30 13.98 12.84
C PHE A 656 0.15 13.47 12.95
N PRO A 657 1.02 14.10 13.78
CA PRO A 657 2.38 13.62 14.01
C PRO A 657 2.39 12.20 14.56
N GLN A 658 3.34 11.38 14.09
CA GLN A 658 3.49 10.00 14.55
C GLN A 658 4.20 9.93 15.91
N PHE A 659 4.09 8.80 16.62
CA PHE A 659 4.70 8.63 17.95
C PHE A 659 6.21 8.85 17.93
N LYS A 660 6.93 8.27 16.92
CA LYS A 660 8.38 8.45 16.76
C LYS A 660 8.76 9.88 16.37
N GLU A 661 7.92 10.53 15.55
CA GLU A 661 8.17 11.91 15.13
C GLU A 661 8.14 12.91 16.31
N THR A 662 7.37 12.60 17.35
CA THR A 662 7.26 13.42 18.58
C THR A 662 8.13 12.92 19.74
N ALA A 663 8.79 11.75 19.58
CA ALA A 663 9.72 11.23 20.55
C ALA A 663 11.16 11.63 20.17
N PRO A 664 11.88 12.41 20.97
CA PRO A 664 13.26 12.80 20.71
C PRO A 664 14.22 11.61 20.90
N PHE A 665 13.97 10.52 20.20
CA PHE A 665 14.78 9.32 20.16
C PHE A 665 15.65 9.36 18.90
N LYS A 666 16.98 9.21 19.05
CA LYS A 666 17.91 9.15 17.93
C LYS A 666 18.12 7.70 17.49
N TYR A 667 17.77 7.43 16.23
CA TYR A 667 18.07 6.18 15.55
C TYR A 667 19.23 6.39 14.57
N GLN A 668 20.30 5.61 14.73
CA GLN A 668 21.48 5.71 13.87
C GLN A 668 21.38 4.75 12.69
N ASP A 669 21.43 5.29 11.47
CA ASP A 669 21.67 4.53 10.26
C ASP A 669 23.05 4.90 9.69
N ILE A 670 23.49 4.21 8.63
CA ILE A 670 24.85 4.40 8.05
C ILE A 670 24.96 5.77 7.36
N SER A 671 23.94 6.15 6.61
CA SER A 671 23.96 7.39 5.85
C SER A 671 23.43 8.60 6.63
N PHE A 672 22.35 8.41 7.39
CA PHE A 672 21.69 9.45 8.15
C PHE A 672 21.18 8.90 9.47
N SER A 673 21.27 9.71 10.54
CA SER A 673 20.53 9.43 11.77
C SER A 673 19.16 10.09 11.71
N SER A 674 18.15 9.55 12.39
CA SER A 674 16.85 10.19 12.53
C SER A 674 16.55 10.52 13.99
N GLN A 675 15.90 11.67 14.23
CA GLN A 675 15.54 12.14 15.57
C GLN A 675 14.15 12.77 15.56
N GLY A 676 13.31 12.43 16.53
CA GLY A 676 11.99 13.04 16.70
C GLY A 676 12.05 14.45 17.29
N ASN A 677 10.94 15.20 17.12
CA ASN A 677 10.74 16.55 17.62
C ASN A 677 9.41 16.63 18.40
N PRO A 678 9.43 16.84 19.74
CA PRO A 678 8.24 16.88 20.56
C PRO A 678 7.31 18.08 20.30
N ASP A 679 7.80 19.12 19.61
CA ASP A 679 7.10 20.39 19.37
C ASP A 679 6.28 20.40 18.07
N LEU A 680 6.18 19.27 17.37
CA LEU A 680 5.42 19.15 16.13
C LEU A 680 3.93 19.46 16.32
N LYS A 681 3.39 20.19 15.37
CA LYS A 681 1.96 20.52 15.28
C LYS A 681 1.31 19.68 14.17
N PRO A 682 0.04 19.26 14.33
CA PRO A 682 -0.71 18.64 13.25
C PRO A 682 -0.86 19.58 12.03
N SER A 683 -0.98 18.98 10.84
CA SER A 683 -1.29 19.72 9.61
C SER A 683 -2.80 19.66 9.32
N ASP A 684 -3.37 20.75 8.79
CA ASP A 684 -4.73 20.79 8.27
C ASP A 684 -4.68 20.70 6.74
N ASN A 685 -5.48 19.83 6.14
CA ASN A 685 -5.47 19.56 4.70
C ASN A 685 -6.81 19.94 4.06
N TYR A 686 -6.78 20.70 2.97
CA TYR A 686 -7.95 21.08 2.17
C TYR A 686 -7.77 20.52 0.76
N ASN A 687 -8.77 19.82 0.26
CA ASN A 687 -8.73 19.12 -1.02
C ASN A 687 -9.87 19.57 -1.93
N LEU A 688 -9.57 19.74 -3.21
CA LEU A 688 -10.54 20.01 -4.27
C LEU A 688 -10.15 19.17 -5.50
N ASP A 689 -11.10 18.40 -6.02
CA ASP A 689 -10.91 17.51 -7.16
C ASP A 689 -12.03 17.71 -8.19
N ALA A 690 -11.68 17.64 -9.46
CA ALA A 690 -12.64 17.58 -10.57
C ALA A 690 -12.20 16.44 -11.52
N LYS A 691 -13.11 15.47 -11.78
CA LYS A 691 -12.82 14.30 -12.59
C LYS A 691 -13.87 14.14 -13.69
N TYR A 692 -13.43 14.11 -14.93
CA TYR A 692 -14.24 13.70 -16.08
C TYR A 692 -13.94 12.23 -16.40
N GLU A 693 -14.98 11.44 -16.61
CA GLU A 693 -14.91 10.02 -16.93
C GLU A 693 -15.73 9.71 -18.19
N TYR A 694 -15.12 8.98 -19.11
CA TYR A 694 -15.79 8.48 -20.31
C TYR A 694 -15.63 6.96 -20.39
N TYR A 695 -16.73 6.23 -20.26
CA TYR A 695 -16.80 4.79 -20.27
C TYR A 695 -17.20 4.32 -21.68
N MET A 696 -16.22 3.85 -22.47
CA MET A 696 -16.45 3.37 -23.85
C MET A 696 -17.11 1.99 -23.85
N SER A 697 -16.78 1.14 -22.87
CA SER A 697 -17.38 -0.18 -22.64
C SER A 697 -17.25 -0.59 -21.18
N SER A 698 -17.63 -1.81 -20.82
CA SER A 698 -17.47 -2.36 -19.47
C SER A 698 -16.00 -2.55 -19.06
N SER A 699 -15.05 -2.56 -20.01
CA SER A 699 -13.62 -2.75 -19.78
C SER A 699 -12.75 -1.61 -20.29
N GLU A 700 -13.32 -0.61 -20.95
CA GLU A 700 -12.62 0.52 -21.55
C GLU A 700 -13.07 1.84 -20.96
N LEU A 701 -12.11 2.65 -20.57
CA LEU A 701 -12.39 3.95 -19.97
C LEU A 701 -11.29 4.95 -20.35
N PHE A 702 -11.68 6.22 -20.33
CA PHE A 702 -10.79 7.38 -20.37
C PHE A 702 -11.18 8.34 -19.27
N THR A 703 -10.23 8.78 -18.45
CA THR A 703 -10.49 9.75 -17.37
C THR A 703 -9.43 10.82 -17.32
N VAL A 704 -9.88 12.03 -16.97
CA VAL A 704 -9.00 13.16 -16.65
C VAL A 704 -9.41 13.72 -15.30
N THR A 705 -8.44 13.85 -14.39
CA THR A 705 -8.67 14.42 -13.05
C THR A 705 -7.75 15.61 -12.85
N GLY A 706 -8.32 16.78 -12.55
CA GLY A 706 -7.60 17.92 -11.99
C GLY A 706 -7.76 17.92 -10.48
N PHE A 707 -6.70 18.23 -9.74
CA PHE A 707 -6.75 18.31 -8.28
C PHE A 707 -5.94 19.49 -7.74
N TYR A 708 -6.36 19.98 -6.57
CA TYR A 708 -5.67 20.97 -5.76
C TYR A 708 -5.71 20.55 -4.29
N LYS A 709 -4.55 20.62 -3.63
CA LYS A 709 -4.40 20.37 -2.19
C LYS A 709 -3.67 21.54 -1.55
N TYR A 710 -4.19 22.02 -0.44
CA TYR A 710 -3.58 23.05 0.39
C TYR A 710 -3.37 22.48 1.80
N ILE A 711 -2.18 22.64 2.33
CA ILE A 711 -1.75 22.05 3.61
C ILE A 711 -1.23 23.18 4.48
N GLN A 712 -1.83 23.36 5.65
CA GLN A 712 -1.31 24.26 6.68
C GLN A 712 -0.39 23.49 7.64
N ASN A 713 0.69 24.14 8.09
CA ASN A 713 1.73 23.54 8.95
C ASN A 713 2.30 22.24 8.37
N PRO A 714 2.78 22.19 7.12
CA PRO A 714 3.30 20.97 6.52
C PRO A 714 4.50 20.44 7.33
N ILE A 715 4.50 19.11 7.55
CA ILE A 715 5.60 18.41 8.23
C ILE A 715 6.50 17.78 7.17
N SER A 716 7.82 17.97 7.29
CA SER A 716 8.81 17.35 6.41
C SER A 716 10.05 16.93 7.20
N ARG A 717 10.83 16.01 6.62
CA ARG A 717 12.18 15.71 7.12
C ARG A 717 13.13 16.82 6.71
N SER A 718 13.95 17.26 7.65
CA SER A 718 14.95 18.29 7.43
C SER A 718 16.24 17.92 8.14
N GLU A 719 17.35 18.25 7.52
CA GLU A 719 18.67 18.06 8.11
C GLU A 719 18.83 19.08 9.25
N ILE A 720 19.25 18.61 10.43
CA ILE A 720 19.63 19.50 11.53
C ILE A 720 21.14 19.65 11.59
N PRO A 721 21.60 20.80 12.05
CA PRO A 721 23.00 21.08 12.19
C PRO A 721 23.61 20.24 13.32
N SER A 722 24.18 19.11 12.98
CA SER A 722 24.92 18.23 13.89
C SER A 722 26.12 17.65 13.17
N GLY A 723 27.16 17.27 13.90
CA GLY A 723 28.33 16.60 13.33
C GLY A 723 28.07 15.21 12.77
N GLY A 724 26.77 14.75 12.68
CA GLY A 724 26.43 13.39 12.33
C GLY A 724 25.24 13.23 11.38
N ASN A 725 25.04 14.15 10.41
CA ASN A 725 23.99 14.04 9.37
C ASN A 725 22.63 13.56 9.91
N THR A 726 22.12 14.29 10.89
CA THR A 726 20.87 13.93 11.56
C THR A 726 19.68 14.58 10.86
N LEU A 727 18.71 13.80 10.48
CA LEU A 727 17.41 14.23 9.99
C LEU A 727 16.42 14.32 11.16
N THR A 728 15.64 15.40 11.20
CA THR A 728 14.54 15.57 12.16
C THR A 728 13.24 15.89 11.42
N TYR A 729 12.16 15.95 12.16
CA TYR A 729 10.84 16.31 11.65
C TYR A 729 10.50 17.74 12.09
N LEU A 730 10.11 18.59 11.14
CA LEU A 730 9.75 19.98 11.41
C LEU A 730 8.46 20.34 10.68
N ASN A 731 7.68 21.26 11.27
CA ASN A 731 6.73 22.05 10.49
C ASN A 731 7.59 23.04 9.69
N VAL A 732 7.82 22.76 8.42
CA VAL A 732 8.85 23.43 7.61
C VAL A 732 8.44 24.82 7.12
N GLY A 733 7.16 25.17 7.30
CA GLY A 733 6.59 26.47 6.93
C GLY A 733 5.13 26.57 7.33
N ASP A 734 4.51 27.70 7.02
CA ASP A 734 3.10 27.93 7.36
C ASP A 734 2.16 27.16 6.43
N ASP A 735 2.55 27.02 5.15
CA ASP A 735 1.70 26.39 4.15
C ASP A 735 2.48 25.69 3.03
N ALA A 736 1.79 24.74 2.42
CA ALA A 736 2.21 24.10 1.19
C ALA A 736 1.02 23.89 0.25
N SER A 737 1.29 23.80 -1.03
CA SER A 737 0.29 23.50 -2.06
C SER A 737 0.78 22.44 -3.03
N VAL A 738 -0.15 21.60 -3.50
CA VAL A 738 0.07 20.63 -4.58
C VAL A 738 -1.11 20.67 -5.52
N TYR A 739 -0.86 20.80 -6.81
CA TYR A 739 -1.89 20.72 -7.84
C TYR A 739 -1.39 20.00 -9.07
N GLY A 740 -2.31 19.43 -9.82
CA GLY A 740 -1.91 18.66 -10.99
C GLY A 740 -3.05 18.06 -11.76
N ILE A 741 -2.66 17.29 -12.79
CA ILE A 741 -3.57 16.58 -13.69
C ILE A 741 -3.16 15.11 -13.72
N GLU A 742 -4.17 14.23 -13.63
CA GLU A 742 -4.03 12.77 -13.82
C GLU A 742 -4.85 12.34 -15.03
N ILE A 743 -4.28 11.46 -15.85
CA ILE A 743 -4.96 10.84 -17.00
C ILE A 743 -4.88 9.33 -16.84
N GLU A 744 -6.02 8.65 -16.99
CA GLU A 744 -6.11 7.20 -17.07
C GLU A 744 -6.83 6.81 -18.37
N ALA A 745 -6.24 5.88 -19.12
CA ALA A 745 -6.84 5.32 -20.31
C ALA A 745 -6.67 3.81 -20.32
N ARG A 746 -7.74 3.08 -20.64
CA ARG A 746 -7.74 1.63 -20.89
C ARG A 746 -8.51 1.37 -22.16
N LYS A 747 -7.91 0.65 -23.09
CA LYS A 747 -8.51 0.38 -24.40
C LYS A 747 -8.15 -0.99 -24.93
N ASN A 748 -9.12 -1.64 -25.56
CA ASN A 748 -8.91 -2.77 -26.47
C ASN A 748 -8.35 -2.19 -27.78
N ILE A 749 -7.03 -2.33 -28.00
CA ILE A 749 -6.36 -1.77 -29.19
C ILE A 749 -6.72 -2.57 -30.43
N TYR A 750 -6.82 -3.88 -30.26
CA TYR A 750 -7.09 -4.81 -31.33
C TYR A 750 -7.80 -6.07 -30.80
N GLU A 751 -8.87 -6.49 -31.48
CA GLU A 751 -9.65 -7.66 -31.11
C GLU A 751 -10.10 -8.38 -32.38
N ILE A 752 -9.79 -9.67 -32.49
CA ILE A 752 -10.25 -10.56 -33.58
C ILE A 752 -11.03 -11.68 -32.89
N GLU A 753 -12.36 -11.59 -32.92
CA GLU A 753 -13.25 -12.58 -32.32
C GLU A 753 -13.02 -13.98 -32.89
N ASP A 754 -12.96 -14.15 -34.21
CA ASP A 754 -12.76 -15.45 -34.90
C ASP A 754 -11.41 -16.13 -34.55
N LYS A 755 -10.47 -15.40 -33.92
CA LYS A 755 -9.13 -15.89 -33.55
C LYS A 755 -8.93 -15.88 -32.05
N ASP A 756 -9.92 -15.49 -31.26
CA ASP A 756 -9.80 -15.32 -29.80
C ASP A 756 -8.54 -14.55 -29.39
N LEU A 757 -8.20 -13.51 -30.16
CA LEU A 757 -7.03 -12.67 -29.93
C LEU A 757 -7.47 -11.28 -29.50
N LYS A 758 -6.98 -10.86 -28.32
CA LYS A 758 -7.24 -9.54 -27.79
C LYS A 758 -5.94 -8.87 -27.35
N ILE A 759 -5.73 -7.64 -27.83
CA ILE A 759 -4.61 -6.78 -27.41
C ILE A 759 -5.19 -5.58 -26.67
N MET A 760 -4.79 -5.42 -25.42
CA MET A 760 -5.24 -4.35 -24.54
C MET A 760 -4.09 -3.42 -24.20
N GLY A 761 -4.36 -2.13 -24.07
CA GLY A 761 -3.40 -1.13 -23.59
C GLY A 761 -3.95 -0.37 -22.41
N GLY A 762 -3.07 -0.11 -21.45
CA GLY A 762 -3.31 0.72 -20.29
C GLY A 762 -2.31 1.88 -20.22
N LEU A 763 -2.78 3.06 -19.83
CA LEU A 763 -1.95 4.25 -19.61
C LEU A 763 -2.45 4.99 -18.38
N ASN A 764 -1.57 5.21 -17.43
CA ASN A 764 -1.78 6.08 -16.28
C ASN A 764 -0.64 7.09 -16.23
N THR A 765 -0.94 8.37 -16.31
CA THR A 765 0.06 9.42 -16.21
C THR A 765 -0.42 10.56 -15.34
N SER A 766 0.52 11.23 -14.70
CA SER A 766 0.23 12.43 -13.92
C SER A 766 1.35 13.46 -14.08
N TYR A 767 0.92 14.71 -14.06
CA TYR A 767 1.81 15.87 -13.92
C TYR A 767 1.35 16.69 -12.73
N LEU A 768 2.27 17.02 -11.83
CA LEU A 768 1.97 17.83 -10.65
C LEU A 768 3.06 18.87 -10.39
N VAL A 769 2.66 19.92 -9.71
CA VAL A 769 3.53 20.96 -9.17
C VAL A 769 3.27 21.02 -7.68
N SER A 770 4.33 21.05 -6.89
CA SER A 770 4.28 21.24 -5.45
C SER A 770 5.07 22.48 -5.06
N ASN A 771 4.68 23.13 -3.99
CA ASN A 771 5.43 24.24 -3.42
C ASN A 771 5.21 24.30 -1.93
N VAL A 772 6.26 24.48 -1.17
CA VAL A 772 6.24 24.77 0.26
C VAL A 772 7.02 26.06 0.51
N ASN A 773 6.39 26.99 1.24
CA ASN A 773 7.06 28.22 1.70
C ASN A 773 7.81 27.88 2.98
N LEU A 774 9.14 27.91 2.93
CA LEU A 774 10.00 27.51 4.03
C LEU A 774 10.12 28.64 5.05
N ASP A 775 10.00 28.32 6.34
CA ASP A 775 10.14 29.31 7.41
C ASP A 775 11.61 29.77 7.56
N ALA A 776 11.85 31.01 7.24
CA ALA A 776 13.18 31.64 7.32
C ALA A 776 13.73 31.68 8.77
N ASN A 777 12.86 31.61 9.78
CA ASN A 777 13.24 31.63 11.20
C ASN A 777 13.37 30.20 11.80
N SER A 778 13.24 29.18 10.95
CA SER A 778 13.36 27.79 11.42
C SER A 778 14.75 27.52 12.01
N VAL A 779 14.78 26.72 13.07
CA VAL A 779 16.04 26.22 13.66
C VAL A 779 16.91 25.45 12.67
N ALA A 780 16.31 24.91 11.59
CA ALA A 780 17.01 24.21 10.51
C ALA A 780 17.84 25.16 9.63
N GLN A 781 17.52 26.47 9.61
CA GLN A 781 18.16 27.45 8.73
C GLN A 781 18.14 26.99 7.25
N PHE A 782 16.95 26.91 6.67
CA PHE A 782 16.77 26.46 5.28
C PHE A 782 17.61 27.27 4.30
N THR A 783 18.22 26.56 3.35
CA THR A 783 19.04 27.18 2.31
C THR A 783 18.20 27.99 1.34
N ASN A 784 17.01 27.50 1.02
CA ASN A 784 16.07 28.12 0.09
C ASN A 784 14.87 28.71 0.83
N THR A 785 14.17 29.65 0.23
CA THR A 785 12.92 30.22 0.75
C THR A 785 11.71 29.38 0.36
N THR A 786 11.85 28.55 -0.68
CA THR A 786 10.81 27.62 -1.16
C THR A 786 11.43 26.30 -1.56
N SER A 787 10.63 25.23 -1.55
CA SER A 787 11.03 23.90 -2.03
C SER A 787 9.83 23.17 -2.58
N ASP A 788 10.06 22.12 -3.37
CA ASP A 788 9.06 21.07 -3.56
C ASP A 788 8.85 20.29 -2.27
N LEU A 789 7.66 19.71 -2.09
CA LEU A 789 7.40 18.78 -1.02
C LEU A 789 8.24 17.50 -1.16
N GLU A 790 8.71 16.97 -0.03
CA GLU A 790 9.43 15.70 0.05
C GLU A 790 8.65 14.58 -0.63
N GLY A 791 9.26 13.92 -1.61
CA GLY A 791 8.69 12.82 -2.38
C GLY A 791 7.74 13.24 -3.51
N ALA A 792 7.42 14.53 -3.65
CA ALA A 792 6.58 15.00 -4.76
C ALA A 792 7.27 14.74 -6.11
N THR A 793 6.62 13.93 -6.93
CA THR A 793 7.12 13.50 -8.24
C THR A 793 6.44 14.30 -9.34
N PRO A 794 7.10 15.27 -10.00
CA PRO A 794 6.47 16.14 -10.99
C PRO A 794 5.81 15.39 -12.15
N PHE A 795 6.46 14.35 -12.65
CA PHE A 795 5.91 13.54 -13.76
C PHE A 795 6.00 12.05 -13.47
N LEU A 796 4.89 11.36 -13.72
CA LEU A 796 4.77 9.91 -13.57
C LEU A 796 4.04 9.33 -14.78
N ILE A 797 4.52 8.19 -15.27
CA ILE A 797 3.86 7.39 -16.31
C ILE A 797 3.93 5.91 -15.98
N ASN A 798 2.79 5.24 -16.05
CA ASN A 798 2.63 3.78 -16.06
C ASN A 798 1.93 3.41 -17.36
N ALA A 799 2.54 2.56 -18.16
CA ALA A 799 1.99 2.09 -19.42
C ALA A 799 2.11 0.57 -19.48
N ASP A 800 1.08 -0.08 -19.99
CA ASP A 800 1.11 -1.52 -20.21
C ASP A 800 0.46 -1.90 -21.53
N ILE A 801 0.95 -2.97 -22.14
CA ILE A 801 0.34 -3.64 -23.26
C ILE A 801 0.25 -5.13 -22.94
N SER A 802 -0.93 -5.71 -23.14
CA SER A 802 -1.22 -7.10 -22.86
C SER A 802 -1.82 -7.78 -24.07
N ILE A 803 -1.31 -8.95 -24.39
CA ILE A 803 -1.82 -9.85 -25.43
C ILE A 803 -2.49 -11.02 -24.73
N ASN A 804 -3.75 -11.28 -25.07
CA ASN A 804 -4.51 -12.44 -24.62
C ASN A 804 -4.93 -13.24 -25.86
N LYS A 805 -4.51 -14.49 -25.92
CA LYS A 805 -4.82 -15.41 -26.99
C LYS A 805 -5.36 -16.72 -26.44
N LYS A 806 -6.55 -17.09 -26.84
CA LYS A 806 -7.15 -18.37 -26.49
C LYS A 806 -6.92 -19.39 -27.60
N TYR A 807 -6.59 -20.63 -27.22
CA TYR A 807 -6.39 -21.77 -28.10
C TYR A 807 -7.17 -22.96 -27.56
N ASN A 808 -8.37 -23.26 -28.09
CA ASN A 808 -9.27 -24.23 -27.48
C ASN A 808 -9.42 -23.99 -25.97
N ASP A 809 -9.00 -24.97 -25.13
CA ASP A 809 -9.07 -24.89 -23.66
C ASP A 809 -7.84 -24.24 -23.01
N ASN A 810 -6.87 -23.75 -23.81
CA ASN A 810 -5.66 -23.15 -23.31
C ASN A 810 -5.68 -21.62 -23.53
N THR A 811 -5.07 -20.89 -22.62
CA THR A 811 -4.99 -19.43 -22.72
C THR A 811 -3.55 -18.96 -22.54
N PHE A 812 -3.06 -18.18 -23.50
CA PHE A 812 -1.78 -17.47 -23.40
C PHE A 812 -2.02 -16.00 -23.13
N ILE A 813 -1.41 -15.48 -22.04
CA ILE A 813 -1.43 -14.05 -21.71
C ILE A 813 0.01 -13.59 -21.57
N SER A 814 0.36 -12.49 -22.24
CA SER A 814 1.67 -11.85 -22.07
C SER A 814 1.50 -10.35 -21.94
N SER A 815 2.18 -9.76 -20.96
CA SER A 815 2.09 -8.33 -20.64
C SER A 815 3.46 -7.73 -20.54
N LEU A 816 3.66 -6.56 -21.14
CA LEU A 816 4.81 -5.70 -20.95
C LEU A 816 4.37 -4.47 -20.16
N VAL A 817 5.02 -4.19 -19.04
CA VAL A 817 4.61 -3.14 -18.10
C VAL A 817 5.78 -2.18 -17.90
N PHE A 818 5.60 -0.93 -18.28
CA PHE A 818 6.57 0.15 -18.15
C PHE A 818 6.13 1.11 -17.04
N ASN A 819 7.08 1.54 -16.19
CA ASN A 819 6.86 2.58 -15.19
C ASN A 819 8.04 3.56 -15.21
N TYR A 820 7.74 4.82 -15.00
CA TYR A 820 8.72 5.88 -14.85
C TYR A 820 8.20 6.95 -13.90
N PHE A 821 9.07 7.42 -13.03
CA PHE A 821 8.86 8.65 -12.25
C PHE A 821 10.05 9.58 -12.44
N SER A 822 9.77 10.88 -12.51
CA SER A 822 10.81 11.92 -12.67
C SER A 822 11.54 12.18 -11.35
N GLU A 823 12.63 12.92 -11.43
CA GLU A 823 13.39 13.38 -10.26
C GLU A 823 12.50 14.10 -9.24
N ARG A 824 12.80 13.92 -7.94
CA ARG A 824 12.05 14.49 -6.82
C ARG A 824 12.95 14.83 -5.63
N VAL A 825 12.46 15.71 -4.75
CA VAL A 825 13.14 16.05 -3.49
C VAL A 825 13.06 14.86 -2.52
N TYR A 826 14.24 14.41 -2.07
CA TYR A 826 14.40 13.40 -1.02
C TYR A 826 14.47 14.04 0.38
N SER A 827 15.20 15.18 0.49
CA SER A 827 15.31 15.95 1.73
C SER A 827 15.57 17.42 1.42
N VAL A 828 14.98 18.32 2.21
CA VAL A 828 15.16 19.75 2.07
C VAL A 828 16.51 20.17 2.62
N GLY A 829 17.25 20.99 1.87
CA GLY A 829 18.58 21.47 2.22
C GLY A 829 18.56 22.59 3.27
N THR A 830 19.57 22.61 4.12
CA THR A 830 19.76 23.56 5.23
C THR A 830 21.19 24.07 5.28
N ARG A 831 21.42 25.25 5.84
CA ARG A 831 22.76 25.85 6.09
C ARG A 831 23.71 25.86 4.88
N GLY A 832 23.21 26.23 3.72
CA GLY A 832 24.01 26.28 2.50
C GLY A 832 24.05 24.97 1.71
N PHE A 833 23.56 23.85 2.26
CA PHE A 833 23.35 22.62 1.49
C PHE A 833 22.15 22.76 0.56
N ALA A 834 22.32 22.35 -0.69
CA ALA A 834 21.20 22.18 -1.61
C ALA A 834 20.32 20.98 -1.21
N ASN A 835 19.09 20.92 -1.73
CA ASN A 835 18.22 19.76 -1.56
C ASN A 835 18.90 18.47 -2.04
N ILE A 836 18.64 17.36 -1.35
CA ILE A 836 18.97 16.03 -1.86
C ILE A 836 17.87 15.61 -2.82
N LEU A 837 18.25 15.20 -4.02
CA LEU A 837 17.35 14.78 -5.09
C LEU A 837 17.48 13.26 -5.33
N GLU A 838 16.35 12.59 -5.49
CA GLU A 838 16.25 11.21 -5.99
C GLU A 838 16.02 11.24 -7.49
N LYS A 839 16.91 10.60 -8.26
CA LYS A 839 16.83 10.55 -9.72
C LYS A 839 15.63 9.75 -10.20
N GLY A 840 15.03 10.18 -11.30
CA GLY A 840 13.95 9.48 -11.97
C GLY A 840 14.37 8.10 -12.49
N ILE A 841 13.52 7.11 -12.33
CA ILE A 841 13.83 5.69 -12.59
C ILE A 841 12.81 5.09 -13.55
N PRO A 842 13.26 4.62 -14.75
CA PRO A 842 12.44 3.78 -15.62
C PRO A 842 12.55 2.31 -15.23
N THR A 843 11.43 1.58 -15.17
CA THR A 843 11.40 0.12 -15.01
C THR A 843 10.56 -0.51 -16.10
N LEU A 844 10.93 -1.72 -16.51
CA LEU A 844 10.23 -2.51 -17.51
C LEU A 844 10.12 -3.95 -17.02
N ASP A 845 8.89 -4.48 -17.00
CA ASP A 845 8.59 -5.84 -16.55
C ASP A 845 7.90 -6.62 -17.66
N LEU A 846 8.27 -7.89 -17.85
CA LEU A 846 7.62 -8.85 -18.75
C LEU A 846 6.99 -9.96 -17.92
N VAL A 847 5.72 -10.21 -18.17
CA VAL A 847 4.97 -11.29 -17.53
C VAL A 847 4.27 -12.10 -18.59
N SER A 848 4.51 -13.40 -18.62
CA SER A 848 3.86 -14.31 -19.55
C SER A 848 3.29 -15.51 -18.80
N SER A 849 2.06 -15.87 -19.07
CA SER A 849 1.41 -17.06 -18.50
C SER A 849 0.78 -17.90 -19.58
N TYR A 850 0.86 -19.20 -19.39
CA TYR A 850 0.17 -20.18 -20.21
C TYR A 850 -0.68 -21.09 -19.31
N GLU A 851 -1.99 -21.10 -19.56
CA GLU A 851 -2.97 -21.92 -18.85
C GLU A 851 -3.29 -23.14 -19.69
N PHE A 852 -3.12 -24.34 -19.10
CA PHE A 852 -3.43 -25.63 -19.70
C PHE A 852 -4.73 -26.17 -19.12
N ASN A 853 -5.71 -26.49 -19.94
CA ASN A 853 -6.95 -27.15 -19.53
C ASN A 853 -7.58 -26.53 -18.27
N GLU A 854 -7.50 -25.22 -18.13
CA GLU A 854 -8.04 -24.44 -17.00
C GLU A 854 -7.49 -24.76 -15.59
N ASN A 855 -6.81 -25.90 -15.40
CA ASN A 855 -6.33 -26.38 -14.12
C ASN A 855 -4.87 -26.06 -13.83
N TYR A 856 -4.04 -25.99 -14.86
CA TYR A 856 -2.61 -25.81 -14.75
C TYR A 856 -2.17 -24.49 -15.36
N ARG A 857 -1.35 -23.74 -14.63
CA ARG A 857 -0.78 -22.50 -15.16
C ARG A 857 0.73 -22.49 -15.00
N LEU A 858 1.45 -22.19 -16.07
CA LEU A 858 2.86 -21.87 -16.04
C LEU A 858 3.03 -20.35 -16.19
N LYS A 859 3.83 -19.71 -15.35
CA LYS A 859 4.03 -18.26 -15.35
C LYS A 859 5.52 -17.91 -15.36
N LEU A 860 5.95 -17.20 -16.38
CA LEU A 860 7.27 -16.57 -16.44
C LEU A 860 7.12 -15.08 -16.06
N LYS A 861 7.96 -14.63 -15.14
CA LYS A 861 8.01 -13.22 -14.73
C LYS A 861 9.46 -12.76 -14.79
N VAL A 862 9.71 -11.68 -15.52
CA VAL A 862 11.01 -11.00 -15.61
C VAL A 862 10.79 -9.55 -15.22
N THR A 863 11.34 -9.13 -14.10
CA THR A 863 11.15 -7.76 -13.58
C THR A 863 12.45 -6.98 -13.57
N ASN A 864 12.33 -5.67 -13.69
CA ASN A 864 13.43 -4.73 -13.74
C ASN A 864 14.38 -4.95 -14.94
N LEU A 865 13.82 -5.27 -16.12
CA LEU A 865 14.58 -5.55 -17.36
C LEU A 865 15.59 -4.44 -17.71
N LEU A 866 15.27 -3.18 -17.44
CA LEU A 866 16.14 -2.05 -17.76
C LEU A 866 17.31 -1.91 -16.76
N ASN A 867 17.21 -2.53 -15.58
CA ASN A 867 18.19 -2.48 -14.50
C ASN A 867 18.79 -1.07 -14.28
N PRO A 868 17.97 -0.04 -14.03
CA PRO A 868 18.42 1.33 -13.93
C PRO A 868 19.33 1.54 -12.71
N ASN A 869 20.11 2.61 -12.76
CA ASN A 869 20.91 3.07 -11.64
C ASN A 869 20.02 3.89 -10.69
N PHE A 870 19.86 3.44 -9.44
CA PHE A 870 19.25 4.18 -8.35
C PHE A 870 20.26 5.19 -7.82
N GLN A 871 19.87 6.47 -7.74
CA GLN A 871 20.81 7.53 -7.44
C GLN A 871 20.18 8.62 -6.59
N LEU A 872 20.93 9.02 -5.55
CA LEU A 872 20.71 10.26 -4.82
C LEU A 872 21.82 11.24 -5.20
N SER A 873 21.47 12.50 -5.41
CA SER A 873 22.42 13.55 -5.76
C SER A 873 22.08 14.85 -5.04
N ARG A 874 23.09 15.72 -4.94
CA ARG A 874 22.97 17.08 -4.41
C ARG A 874 23.69 18.03 -5.37
N ALA A 875 23.13 19.22 -5.60
CA ALA A 875 23.80 20.24 -6.38
C ALA A 875 25.11 20.65 -5.70
N GLY A 876 26.16 20.86 -6.49
CA GLY A 876 27.44 21.28 -5.99
C GLY A 876 27.37 22.69 -5.37
N PHE A 877 28.32 22.98 -4.48
CA PHE A 877 28.43 24.27 -3.81
C PHE A 877 28.67 25.40 -4.84
N ASN A 878 27.95 26.52 -4.69
CA ASN A 878 28.07 27.70 -5.57
C ASN A 878 27.97 27.43 -7.09
N GLY A 879 27.13 26.42 -7.47
CA GLY A 879 26.93 26.09 -8.88
C GLY A 879 28.00 25.17 -9.49
N GLY A 880 28.79 24.50 -8.64
CA GLY A 880 29.67 23.42 -9.04
C GLY A 880 28.92 22.19 -9.55
N ASP A 881 29.65 21.18 -10.02
CA ASP A 881 29.08 19.94 -10.50
C ASP A 881 28.26 19.19 -9.42
N ASN A 882 27.16 18.54 -9.82
CA ASN A 882 26.34 17.75 -8.93
C ASN A 882 27.13 16.59 -8.33
N VAL A 883 27.05 16.43 -7.02
CA VAL A 883 27.65 15.31 -6.31
C VAL A 883 26.66 14.16 -6.21
N VAL A 884 27.06 12.99 -6.66
CA VAL A 884 26.30 11.75 -6.49
C VAL A 884 26.56 11.21 -5.07
N LEU A 885 25.54 11.31 -4.20
CA LEU A 885 25.63 10.89 -2.80
C LEU A 885 25.47 9.38 -2.62
N SER A 886 24.69 8.74 -3.49
CA SER A 886 24.53 7.29 -3.50
C SER A 886 24.16 6.81 -4.88
N ASN A 887 24.73 5.69 -5.31
CA ASN A 887 24.29 4.99 -6.52
C ASN A 887 24.42 3.48 -6.36
N TYR A 888 23.47 2.73 -6.94
CA TYR A 888 23.49 1.27 -6.98
C TYR A 888 22.52 0.72 -8.02
N LYS A 889 22.66 -0.57 -8.36
CA LYS A 889 21.73 -1.36 -9.18
C LYS A 889 21.12 -2.50 -8.37
N LYS A 890 19.95 -3.00 -8.81
CA LYS A 890 19.21 -4.08 -8.13
C LYS A 890 19.21 -5.41 -8.88
N GLY A 891 19.75 -5.45 -10.12
CA GLY A 891 19.69 -6.62 -10.98
C GLY A 891 18.32 -6.87 -11.61
N VAL A 892 18.25 -7.85 -12.49
CA VAL A 892 17.04 -8.35 -13.12
C VAL A 892 16.57 -9.60 -12.39
N ASN A 893 15.29 -9.65 -11.98
CA ASN A 893 14.72 -10.85 -11.38
C ASN A 893 13.99 -11.68 -12.44
N ILE A 894 14.30 -12.97 -12.51
CA ILE A 894 13.67 -13.95 -13.41
C ILE A 894 13.05 -15.04 -12.54
N SER A 895 11.76 -15.31 -12.69
CA SER A 895 11.08 -16.38 -11.96
C SER A 895 10.15 -17.18 -12.84
N LEU A 896 10.08 -18.49 -12.58
CA LEU A 896 9.17 -19.43 -13.21
C LEU A 896 8.25 -20.00 -12.13
N GLY A 897 6.95 -19.84 -12.29
CA GLY A 897 5.91 -20.29 -11.38
C GLY A 897 5.02 -21.36 -12.03
N PHE A 898 4.55 -22.27 -11.20
CA PHE A 898 3.57 -23.29 -11.56
C PHE A 898 2.40 -23.17 -10.59
N SER A 899 1.17 -23.22 -11.11
CA SER A 899 -0.06 -23.20 -10.33
C SER A 899 -0.96 -24.36 -10.71
N TYR A 900 -1.60 -24.94 -9.72
CA TYR A 900 -2.62 -25.96 -9.88
C TYR A 900 -3.90 -25.53 -9.16
N ASP A 901 -5.00 -25.53 -9.88
CA ASP A 901 -6.35 -25.24 -9.38
C ASP A 901 -7.19 -26.54 -9.45
N PHE A 902 -7.75 -26.95 -8.32
CA PHE A 902 -8.55 -28.18 -8.17
C PHE A 902 -10.05 -27.85 -8.07
#